data_4ae47a865aaa58d5d58fc975b929cb44
#
_entry.id   4ae47a865aaa58d5d58fc975b929cb44
#
_cell.length_a   1.000
_cell.length_b   1.000
_cell.length_c   1.000
_cell.angle_alpha   90.00
_cell.angle_beta   90.00
_cell.angle_gamma   90.00
#
_symmetry.space_group_name_H-M   'P 1'
#
loop_
_entity.id
_entity.type
_entity.pdbx_description
1 polymer ?
#
loop_
_entity_poly.entity_id
_entity_poly.type
_entity_poly.pdbx_seq_one_letter_code
_entity_poly.pdbx_strand_id
1 'polypeptide(L)'
;QYYLFDEQDYVQELLDTFPEQLDENFSHNVTGLIEGIREHNSHSILHQLLQEYDLSTDEGITLMCLAESLIRVPDVATANDLLIDKLSERGWQHHVNKSESFWVNAASWGLALSGKLLAPNKSHPSEAVSGLLNKLTLNITREAVGRAIRIMGEQFIYAQTIEEAIENAKHLEHKQQCCSFDMLGEEALTEADAQHYFEAYDHALDVVAQGNQRKQQLLDNISIKLSALHPRYEPSQQHTVLPQLVKRLLALAMKAKQLNVPITIDAEEQYRLDISLQVIESVLSHQHLANWGHFGIVIQSYGKRALSILHWLHALADKLQITIPVRLVKGAYWDSEIKWAQQLGLPEYPVFTQKHSTDLNYLACARFLLTEGQHRLIPKFATHNAFTVQYIIEMHSTVEFEFQRLQGMGESLYDQINEQHGIPCRIYSPIGLHNELLPYLVRRLIENGANSSFVFQVQDPQIPLHMLIEHPADYLISSSILNPNIPLPCEILVDYPNSQGIELQHNTFYYQTMDKVLPFHEEHYRCAPIINGQTFLIDQPSDAISPVDGQSLGQNHWAQNRAIEHCQQTLADDTFEFKDLELITQAIDRIADGLQQHRHELIFLCMQEAGKTLQNAVNEVREAEDFCRYYSRQAQKHFANATILDSVTGEENILRYRPRGTVLCISPWNFPLAIFIGQVCAALACGNRVIAKPARQTGIIAMRAVEIIFEAGISQQQLIFMPGNGADITHPLIKSGLIHMVCFTGSTRAAREIQQWLFDYNQTFIPLLAETGGQNVMFADSTALIEQLVPDVIESAFDSCGQRCSAL
;
A
#
# COMPACT_ATOMS: atom_id res chain seq x y z
N GLN A 1 -16.48 1.69 12.67
CA GLN A 1 -16.20 2.65 13.76
C GLN A 1 -14.74 2.56 14.23
N TYR A 2 -14.11 1.36 14.20
CA TYR A 2 -12.76 1.10 14.72
C TYR A 2 -11.68 0.91 13.63
N TYR A 3 -11.95 1.24 12.37
CA TYR A 3 -10.98 1.03 11.29
C TYR A 3 -9.71 1.85 11.46
N LEU A 4 -9.86 3.13 11.83
CA LEU A 4 -8.78 4.08 12.10
C LEU A 4 -8.83 4.53 13.58
N PHE A 5 -8.83 3.57 14.50
CA PHE A 5 -8.77 3.86 15.93
C PHE A 5 -7.37 4.36 16.30
N ASP A 6 -7.28 5.30 17.25
CA ASP A 6 -5.99 5.74 17.76
C ASP A 6 -5.25 4.56 18.40
N GLU A 7 -4.03 4.30 17.94
CA GLU A 7 -3.26 3.13 18.39
C GLU A 7 -2.90 3.23 19.87
N GLN A 8 -2.53 4.43 20.32
CA GLN A 8 -2.10 4.65 21.70
C GLN A 8 -3.26 4.42 22.66
N ASP A 9 -4.42 4.98 22.36
CA ASP A 9 -5.63 4.82 23.19
C ASP A 9 -6.07 3.35 23.25
N TYR A 10 -6.08 2.66 22.09
CA TYR A 10 -6.52 1.27 22.02
C TYR A 10 -5.56 0.32 22.75
N VAL A 11 -4.25 0.51 22.59
CA VAL A 11 -3.25 -0.32 23.28
C VAL A 11 -3.27 -0.05 24.78
N GLN A 12 -3.51 1.19 25.19
CA GLN A 12 -3.67 1.50 26.62
C GLN A 12 -4.89 0.78 27.22
N GLU A 13 -6.02 0.75 26.50
CA GLU A 13 -7.20 -0.01 26.91
C GLU A 13 -6.89 -1.52 27.03
N LEU A 14 -6.12 -2.08 26.10
CA LEU A 14 -5.65 -3.46 26.20
C LEU A 14 -4.76 -3.68 27.42
N LEU A 15 -3.79 -2.80 27.68
CA LEU A 15 -2.88 -2.89 28.83
C LEU A 15 -3.64 -2.87 30.18
N ASP A 16 -4.67 -2.05 30.28
CA ASP A 16 -5.51 -1.97 31.48
C ASP A 16 -6.28 -3.27 31.77
N THR A 17 -6.47 -4.12 30.74
CA THR A 17 -7.14 -5.42 30.84
C THR A 17 -6.19 -6.59 31.13
N PHE A 18 -4.89 -6.36 31.12
CA PHE A 18 -3.86 -7.38 31.39
C PHE A 18 -3.16 -7.14 32.74
N PRO A 19 -3.70 -7.60 33.86
CA PRO A 19 -3.13 -7.34 35.19
C PRO A 19 -2.42 -8.54 35.78
N GLU A 20 -1.86 -9.49 35.07
CA GLU A 20 -1.41 -10.73 35.69
C GLU A 20 0.10 -10.94 35.65
N GLN A 21 0.67 -11.15 36.86
CA GLN A 21 1.97 -11.79 37.01
C GLN A 21 1.83 -13.24 36.54
N LEU A 22 2.57 -13.58 35.50
CA LEU A 22 2.72 -14.95 35.04
C LEU A 22 3.36 -15.80 36.15
N ASP A 23 2.96 -17.07 36.27
CA ASP A 23 3.53 -18.01 37.24
C ASP A 23 5.04 -18.15 37.02
N GLU A 24 5.81 -18.35 38.12
CA GLU A 24 7.26 -18.64 38.01
C GLU A 24 7.56 -19.83 37.10
N ASN A 25 6.67 -20.81 37.03
CA ASN A 25 6.79 -21.96 36.15
C ASN A 25 6.63 -21.59 34.65
N PHE A 26 5.89 -20.52 34.32
CA PHE A 26 5.67 -20.10 32.94
C PHE A 26 6.99 -19.86 32.21
N SER A 27 7.85 -19.03 32.80
CA SER A 27 9.16 -18.70 32.19
C SER A 27 10.03 -19.95 32.01
N HIS A 28 9.95 -20.91 32.93
CA HIS A 28 10.65 -22.19 32.82
C HIS A 28 10.12 -23.03 31.67
N ASN A 29 8.79 -23.14 31.54
CA ASN A 29 8.16 -23.90 30.47
C ASN A 29 8.48 -23.33 29.10
N VAL A 30 8.35 -21.98 28.91
CA VAL A 30 8.72 -21.31 27.66
C VAL A 30 10.18 -21.52 27.31
N THR A 31 11.08 -21.41 28.31
CA THR A 31 12.51 -21.66 28.13
C THR A 31 12.76 -23.08 27.63
N GLY A 32 12.13 -24.08 28.22
CA GLY A 32 12.22 -25.47 27.78
C GLY A 32 11.78 -25.67 26.33
N LEU A 33 10.68 -25.03 25.91
CA LEU A 33 10.23 -25.09 24.52
C LEU A 33 11.25 -24.44 23.57
N ILE A 34 11.82 -23.30 23.94
CA ILE A 34 12.82 -22.58 23.12
C ILE A 34 14.09 -23.40 22.99
N GLU A 35 14.58 -23.98 24.08
CA GLU A 35 15.76 -24.83 24.06
C GLU A 35 15.53 -26.06 23.17
N GLY A 36 14.37 -26.71 23.26
CA GLY A 36 14.03 -27.83 22.41
C GLY A 36 13.94 -27.44 20.94
N ILE A 37 13.43 -26.24 20.61
CA ILE A 37 13.46 -25.74 19.22
C ILE A 37 14.90 -25.55 18.74
N ARG A 38 15.78 -24.97 19.56
CA ARG A 38 17.19 -24.72 19.23
C ARG A 38 17.95 -26.03 18.96
N GLU A 39 17.70 -27.06 19.77
CA GLU A 39 18.35 -28.37 19.62
C GLU A 39 17.93 -29.11 18.33
N HIS A 40 16.67 -29.04 17.94
CA HIS A 40 16.14 -29.78 16.79
C HIS A 40 16.38 -29.08 15.43
N ASN A 41 16.47 -27.73 15.40
CA ASN A 41 16.56 -26.99 14.15
C ASN A 41 17.98 -26.85 13.58
N SER A 42 19.02 -27.30 14.29
CA SER A 42 20.43 -27.19 13.88
C SER A 42 20.77 -27.90 12.55
N HIS A 43 19.87 -28.69 12.00
CA HIS A 43 20.09 -29.52 10.82
C HIS A 43 19.33 -29.10 9.56
N SER A 44 18.51 -28.05 9.59
CA SER A 44 17.75 -27.59 8.42
C SER A 44 18.64 -26.84 7.41
N ILE A 45 18.63 -27.28 6.14
CA ILE A 45 19.39 -26.65 5.04
C ILE A 45 18.96 -25.18 4.84
N LEU A 46 17.65 -24.90 4.92
CA LEU A 46 17.12 -23.53 4.83
C LEU A 46 17.66 -22.65 5.95
N HIS A 47 17.66 -23.15 7.18
CA HIS A 47 18.19 -22.44 8.33
C HIS A 47 19.65 -22.02 8.13
N GLN A 48 20.49 -22.97 7.68
CA GLN A 48 21.90 -22.70 7.40
C GLN A 48 22.08 -21.70 6.24
N LEU A 49 21.19 -21.71 5.26
CA LEU A 49 21.21 -20.75 4.15
C LEU A 49 20.78 -19.35 4.62
N LEU A 50 19.75 -19.24 5.46
CA LEU A 50 19.30 -17.97 6.03
C LEU A 50 20.28 -17.39 7.05
N GLN A 51 21.01 -18.21 7.79
CA GLN A 51 22.10 -17.76 8.68
C GLN A 51 23.30 -17.23 7.88
N GLU A 52 23.64 -17.85 6.76
CA GLU A 52 24.77 -17.43 5.93
C GLU A 52 24.44 -16.19 5.10
N TYR A 53 23.19 -16.08 4.60
CA TYR A 53 22.71 -14.96 3.81
C TYR A 53 21.56 -14.27 4.55
N ASP A 54 21.93 -13.38 5.48
CA ASP A 54 20.96 -12.57 6.21
C ASP A 54 20.10 -11.76 5.22
N LEU A 55 18.79 -11.99 5.22
CA LEU A 55 17.83 -11.34 4.32
C LEU A 55 17.68 -9.84 4.57
N SER A 56 18.20 -9.32 5.68
CA SER A 56 18.28 -7.88 5.92
C SER A 56 19.47 -7.22 5.22
N THR A 57 20.40 -8.01 4.69
CA THR A 57 21.57 -7.54 3.94
C THR A 57 21.25 -7.34 2.45
N ASP A 58 22.04 -6.50 1.80
CA ASP A 58 21.94 -6.29 0.35
C ASP A 58 22.17 -7.59 -0.44
N GLU A 59 23.01 -8.48 0.06
CA GLU A 59 23.27 -9.80 -0.52
C GLU A 59 22.05 -10.70 -0.41
N GLY A 60 21.43 -10.78 0.77
CA GLY A 60 20.22 -11.58 0.99
C GLY A 60 19.06 -11.11 0.14
N ILE A 61 18.80 -9.78 0.12
CA ILE A 61 17.78 -9.16 -0.74
C ILE A 61 18.06 -9.48 -2.21
N THR A 62 19.32 -9.37 -2.66
CA THR A 62 19.69 -9.67 -4.04
C THR A 62 19.46 -11.15 -4.39
N LEU A 63 19.76 -12.05 -3.46
CA LEU A 63 19.52 -13.48 -3.67
C LEU A 63 18.02 -13.78 -3.82
N MET A 64 17.18 -13.13 -3.04
CA MET A 64 15.74 -13.26 -3.15
C MET A 64 15.19 -12.70 -4.47
N CYS A 65 15.60 -11.49 -4.85
CA CYS A 65 15.22 -10.89 -6.13
C CYS A 65 15.68 -11.75 -7.31
N LEU A 66 16.89 -12.33 -7.19
CA LEU A 66 17.43 -13.24 -8.19
C LEU A 66 16.61 -14.54 -8.26
N ALA A 67 16.24 -15.09 -7.11
CA ALA A 67 15.41 -16.28 -7.01
C ALA A 67 14.05 -16.07 -7.69
N GLU A 68 13.41 -14.97 -7.36
CA GLU A 68 12.12 -14.56 -7.94
C GLU A 68 12.24 -14.42 -9.47
N SER A 69 13.21 -13.65 -9.93
CA SER A 69 13.38 -13.38 -11.36
C SER A 69 13.75 -14.64 -12.16
N LEU A 70 14.62 -15.52 -11.64
CA LEU A 70 15.03 -16.74 -12.35
C LEU A 70 13.90 -17.76 -12.55
N ILE A 71 12.91 -17.79 -11.67
CA ILE A 71 11.75 -18.68 -11.85
C ILE A 71 10.89 -18.21 -13.03
N ARG A 72 10.88 -16.91 -13.31
CA ARG A 72 10.02 -16.27 -14.33
C ARG A 72 10.67 -16.08 -15.67
N VAL A 73 12.00 -16.04 -15.72
CA VAL A 73 12.73 -15.84 -16.97
C VAL A 73 12.50 -17.00 -17.95
N PRO A 74 11.96 -16.76 -19.15
CA PRO A 74 11.51 -17.81 -20.05
C PRO A 74 12.65 -18.51 -20.80
N ASP A 75 13.84 -17.92 -20.85
CA ASP A 75 14.95 -18.43 -21.64
C ASP A 75 16.30 -18.38 -20.89
N VAL A 76 17.20 -19.25 -21.33
CA VAL A 76 18.53 -19.44 -20.74
C VAL A 76 19.46 -18.22 -20.94
N ALA A 77 19.32 -17.49 -22.03
CA ALA A 77 20.19 -16.35 -22.31
C ALA A 77 19.88 -15.21 -21.35
N THR A 78 18.61 -14.86 -21.21
CA THR A 78 18.15 -13.84 -20.26
C THR A 78 18.45 -14.22 -18.81
N ALA A 79 18.29 -15.51 -18.43
CA ALA A 79 18.67 -15.99 -17.11
C ALA A 79 20.17 -15.81 -16.82
N ASN A 80 21.01 -16.03 -17.81
CA ASN A 80 22.46 -15.84 -17.68
C ASN A 80 22.82 -14.34 -17.57
N ASP A 81 22.17 -13.47 -18.35
CA ASP A 81 22.43 -12.03 -18.31
C ASP A 81 22.00 -11.45 -16.96
N LEU A 82 20.86 -11.90 -16.41
CA LEU A 82 20.39 -11.54 -15.07
C LEU A 82 21.39 -11.98 -13.98
N LEU A 83 21.89 -13.23 -14.06
CA LEU A 83 22.91 -13.72 -13.13
C LEU A 83 24.18 -12.86 -13.19
N ILE A 84 24.63 -12.50 -14.40
CA ILE A 84 25.78 -11.63 -14.59
C ILE A 84 25.55 -10.27 -13.94
N ASP A 85 24.41 -9.64 -14.20
CA ASP A 85 24.08 -8.31 -13.68
C ASP A 85 24.04 -8.29 -12.15
N LYS A 86 23.32 -9.24 -11.55
CA LYS A 86 23.09 -9.26 -10.09
C LYS A 86 24.26 -9.81 -9.27
N LEU A 87 25.11 -10.62 -9.85
CA LEU A 87 26.20 -11.26 -9.12
C LEU A 87 27.57 -10.61 -9.34
N SER A 88 27.75 -9.79 -10.38
CA SER A 88 29.06 -9.24 -10.77
C SER A 88 29.62 -8.18 -9.81
N GLU A 89 28.77 -7.46 -9.09
CA GLU A 89 29.16 -6.28 -8.30
C GLU A 89 29.29 -6.53 -6.79
N ARG A 90 29.05 -7.77 -6.29
CA ARG A 90 28.95 -8.04 -4.86
C ARG A 90 29.99 -9.00 -4.30
N GLY A 91 30.30 -8.85 -3.01
CA GLY A 91 31.40 -9.52 -2.31
C GLY A 91 31.14 -10.98 -1.90
N TRP A 92 30.51 -11.80 -2.72
CA TRP A 92 30.13 -13.22 -2.45
C TRP A 92 31.24 -14.11 -1.90
N GLN A 93 32.51 -13.67 -2.01
CA GLN A 93 33.68 -14.43 -1.54
C GLN A 93 33.73 -14.58 -0.02
N HIS A 94 33.04 -13.72 0.72
CA HIS A 94 33.04 -13.74 2.19
C HIS A 94 32.23 -14.90 2.77
N HIS A 95 31.39 -15.54 1.95
CA HIS A 95 30.47 -16.62 2.38
C HIS A 95 31.00 -18.04 2.06
N VAL A 96 32.12 -18.14 1.38
CA VAL A 96 32.66 -19.46 0.97
C VAL A 96 33.18 -20.26 2.16
N ASN A 97 32.69 -21.50 2.32
CA ASN A 97 33.08 -22.47 3.37
C ASN A 97 32.75 -22.03 4.81
N LYS A 98 31.75 -21.18 5.03
CA LYS A 98 31.34 -20.79 6.37
C LYS A 98 30.25 -21.68 6.95
N SER A 99 29.44 -22.32 6.11
CA SER A 99 28.36 -23.19 6.54
C SER A 99 28.80 -24.62 6.72
N GLU A 100 28.20 -25.36 7.64
CA GLU A 100 28.37 -26.81 7.80
C GLU A 100 27.65 -27.59 6.69
N SER A 101 26.74 -26.99 5.96
CA SER A 101 26.00 -27.61 4.87
C SER A 101 26.83 -27.67 3.58
N PHE A 102 26.96 -28.84 3.01
CA PHE A 102 27.58 -29.03 1.69
C PHE A 102 26.89 -28.21 0.60
N TRP A 103 25.56 -28.12 0.63
CA TRP A 103 24.75 -27.42 -0.38
C TRP A 103 24.83 -25.89 -0.27
N VAL A 104 24.87 -25.34 0.93
CA VAL A 104 25.09 -23.93 1.16
C VAL A 104 26.49 -23.53 0.70
N ASN A 105 27.49 -24.30 1.02
CA ASN A 105 28.84 -24.06 0.54
C ASN A 105 28.95 -24.21 -0.98
N ALA A 106 28.25 -25.14 -1.60
CA ALA A 106 28.23 -25.30 -3.06
C ALA A 106 27.56 -24.08 -3.74
N ALA A 107 26.48 -23.55 -3.18
CA ALA A 107 25.85 -22.31 -3.64
C ALA A 107 26.79 -21.10 -3.49
N SER A 108 27.43 -20.96 -2.31
CA SER A 108 28.40 -19.89 -2.03
C SER A 108 29.62 -19.97 -2.96
N TRP A 109 30.12 -21.17 -3.26
CA TRP A 109 31.19 -21.39 -4.26
C TRP A 109 30.74 -20.99 -5.66
N GLY A 110 29.51 -21.35 -6.06
CA GLY A 110 28.92 -20.95 -7.34
C GLY A 110 28.84 -19.45 -7.49
N LEU A 111 28.32 -18.77 -6.46
CA LEU A 111 28.19 -17.31 -6.40
C LEU A 111 29.56 -16.60 -6.41
N ALA A 112 30.51 -17.06 -5.59
CA ALA A 112 31.85 -16.47 -5.51
C ALA A 112 32.66 -16.67 -6.80
N LEU A 113 32.55 -17.84 -7.47
CA LEU A 113 33.16 -18.09 -8.77
C LEU A 113 32.57 -17.22 -9.85
N SER A 114 31.24 -17.03 -9.88
CA SER A 114 30.58 -16.12 -10.85
C SER A 114 31.00 -14.68 -10.64
N GLY A 115 31.05 -14.16 -9.41
CA GLY A 115 31.52 -12.82 -9.11
C GLY A 115 32.96 -12.54 -9.52
N LYS A 116 33.86 -13.52 -9.40
CA LYS A 116 35.27 -13.38 -9.86
C LYS A 116 35.45 -13.42 -11.37
N LEU A 117 34.66 -14.24 -12.06
CA LEU A 117 34.79 -14.43 -13.51
C LEU A 117 34.02 -13.41 -14.32
N LEU A 118 32.98 -12.80 -13.71
CA LEU A 118 32.13 -11.81 -14.35
C LEU A 118 32.63 -10.37 -14.15
N ALA A 119 33.55 -10.13 -13.20
CA ALA A 119 34.13 -8.81 -13.02
C ALA A 119 34.97 -8.43 -14.26
N PRO A 120 34.79 -7.22 -14.86
CA PRO A 120 35.50 -6.82 -16.04
C PRO A 120 37.01 -6.67 -15.76
N ASN A 121 37.79 -7.69 -16.08
CA ASN A 121 39.25 -7.67 -15.94
C ASN A 121 39.86 -6.91 -17.10
N LYS A 122 40.61 -5.86 -16.84
CA LYS A 122 41.28 -4.97 -17.81
C LYS A 122 42.57 -5.56 -18.43
N SER A 123 42.78 -6.85 -18.42
CA SER A 123 43.95 -7.48 -19.02
C SER A 123 43.59 -8.75 -19.81
N HIS A 124 43.79 -8.68 -21.12
CA HIS A 124 43.49 -9.71 -22.12
C HIS A 124 43.99 -11.11 -21.82
N PRO A 125 43.13 -12.14 -21.85
CA PRO A 125 43.39 -13.38 -22.53
C PRO A 125 42.43 -13.64 -23.68
N SER A 126 42.76 -14.47 -24.63
CA SER A 126 42.06 -14.70 -25.88
C SER A 126 40.56 -14.99 -25.70
N GLU A 127 39.71 -14.21 -26.38
CA GLU A 127 38.25 -14.18 -26.30
C GLU A 127 37.54 -15.55 -26.44
N ALA A 128 38.17 -16.54 -27.07
CA ALA A 128 37.56 -17.85 -27.28
C ALA A 128 37.62 -18.79 -26.03
N VAL A 129 38.64 -18.66 -25.19
CA VAL A 129 38.80 -19.50 -23.99
C VAL A 129 38.02 -18.92 -22.81
N SER A 130 37.95 -17.57 -22.71
CA SER A 130 37.14 -16.90 -21.70
C SER A 130 35.63 -17.13 -21.93
N GLY A 131 35.17 -17.15 -23.16
CA GLY A 131 33.77 -17.37 -23.53
C GLY A 131 33.28 -18.79 -23.20
N LEU A 132 34.12 -19.82 -23.31
CA LEU A 132 33.76 -21.21 -22.96
C LEU A 132 33.78 -21.47 -21.47
N LEU A 133 34.75 -20.91 -20.75
CA LEU A 133 34.82 -20.98 -19.28
C LEU A 133 33.64 -20.21 -18.62
N ASN A 134 33.31 -19.03 -19.11
CA ASN A 134 32.18 -18.25 -18.64
C ASN A 134 30.83 -18.99 -18.86
N LYS A 135 30.63 -19.62 -20.03
CA LYS A 135 29.40 -20.40 -20.29
C LYS A 135 29.27 -21.64 -19.41
N LEU A 136 30.35 -22.35 -19.14
CA LEU A 136 30.35 -23.52 -18.24
C LEU A 136 30.06 -23.09 -16.79
N THR A 137 30.67 -22.01 -16.33
CA THR A 137 30.49 -21.50 -14.98
C THR A 137 29.08 -20.96 -14.78
N LEU A 138 28.53 -20.22 -15.73
CA LEU A 138 27.14 -19.69 -15.67
C LEU A 138 26.10 -20.83 -15.64
N ASN A 139 26.30 -21.89 -16.41
CA ASN A 139 25.42 -23.04 -16.35
C ASN A 139 25.44 -23.74 -14.99
N ILE A 140 26.62 -23.91 -14.40
CA ILE A 140 26.76 -24.49 -13.05
C ILE A 140 26.14 -23.57 -12.00
N THR A 141 26.37 -22.27 -12.08
CA THR A 141 25.80 -21.31 -11.15
C THR A 141 24.28 -21.27 -11.26
N ARG A 142 23.73 -21.25 -12.47
CA ARG A 142 22.29 -21.30 -12.70
C ARG A 142 21.65 -22.57 -12.14
N GLU A 143 22.25 -23.73 -12.36
CA GLU A 143 21.77 -24.99 -11.81
C GLU A 143 21.85 -25.02 -10.29
N ALA A 144 22.91 -24.48 -9.69
CA ALA A 144 23.07 -24.41 -8.25
C ALA A 144 22.05 -23.45 -7.60
N VAL A 145 21.89 -22.25 -8.15
CA VAL A 145 20.90 -21.27 -7.69
C VAL A 145 19.48 -21.78 -7.92
N GLY A 146 19.17 -22.31 -9.11
CA GLY A 146 17.87 -22.90 -9.40
C GLY A 146 17.53 -24.09 -8.50
N ARG A 147 18.53 -24.88 -8.10
CA ARG A 147 18.34 -26.01 -7.17
C ARG A 147 18.11 -25.52 -5.73
N ALA A 148 18.83 -24.49 -5.29
CA ALA A 148 18.61 -23.86 -3.98
C ALA A 148 17.21 -23.27 -3.88
N ILE A 149 16.75 -22.55 -4.90
CA ILE A 149 15.39 -22.00 -4.99
C ILE A 149 14.33 -23.12 -4.94
N ARG A 150 14.57 -24.22 -5.67
CA ARG A 150 13.66 -25.37 -5.66
C ARG A 150 13.58 -26.01 -4.28
N ILE A 151 14.69 -26.21 -3.61
CA ILE A 151 14.74 -26.77 -2.24
C ILE A 151 14.00 -25.86 -1.27
N MET A 152 14.19 -24.53 -1.37
CA MET A 152 13.43 -23.55 -0.57
C MET A 152 11.93 -23.60 -0.89
N GLY A 153 11.57 -23.71 -2.16
CA GLY A 153 10.17 -23.84 -2.57
C GLY A 153 9.53 -25.12 -2.04
N GLU A 154 10.19 -26.26 -2.22
CA GLU A 154 9.71 -27.58 -1.78
C GLU A 154 9.48 -27.66 -0.26
N GLN A 155 10.17 -26.86 0.55
CA GLN A 155 9.96 -26.83 2.00
C GLN A 155 8.62 -26.21 2.39
N PHE A 156 8.17 -25.16 1.66
CA PHE A 156 6.95 -24.41 1.98
C PHE A 156 5.73 -24.86 1.19
N ILE A 157 5.92 -25.63 0.12
CA ILE A 157 4.85 -26.21 -0.69
C ILE A 157 4.56 -27.62 -0.18
N TYR A 158 3.30 -27.90 0.05
CA TYR A 158 2.91 -29.22 0.54
C TYR A 158 2.80 -30.27 -0.59
N ALA A 159 2.25 -29.85 -1.73
CA ALA A 159 2.08 -30.69 -2.92
C ALA A 159 1.81 -29.83 -4.16
N GLN A 160 1.98 -30.40 -5.36
CA GLN A 160 1.62 -29.73 -6.60
C GLN A 160 0.14 -29.89 -6.97
N THR A 161 -0.47 -30.99 -6.55
CA THR A 161 -1.91 -31.28 -6.77
C THR A 161 -2.59 -31.67 -5.46
N ILE A 162 -3.92 -31.57 -5.43
CA ILE A 162 -4.69 -31.95 -4.24
C ILE A 162 -4.63 -33.48 -4.01
N GLU A 163 -4.54 -34.29 -5.06
CA GLU A 163 -4.40 -35.74 -4.97
C GLU A 163 -3.08 -36.14 -4.30
N GLU A 164 -1.99 -35.52 -4.70
CA GLU A 164 -0.67 -35.69 -4.08
C GLU A 164 -0.72 -35.25 -2.60
N ALA A 165 -1.38 -34.14 -2.32
CA ALA A 165 -1.51 -33.63 -0.96
C ALA A 165 -2.23 -34.60 -0.04
N ILE A 166 -3.33 -35.22 -0.48
CA ILE A 166 -4.05 -36.25 0.27
C ILE A 166 -3.19 -37.49 0.50
N GLU A 167 -2.38 -37.88 -0.49
CA GLU A 167 -1.46 -39.03 -0.32
C GLU A 167 -0.39 -38.68 0.73
N ASN A 168 0.19 -37.50 0.65
CA ASN A 168 1.17 -37.02 1.64
C ASN A 168 0.61 -36.90 3.04
N ALA A 169 -0.69 -36.54 3.18
CA ALA A 169 -1.33 -36.36 4.48
C ALA A 169 -1.60 -37.69 5.24
N LYS A 170 -1.49 -38.86 4.61
CA LYS A 170 -1.80 -40.17 5.25
C LYS A 170 -0.95 -40.49 6.47
N HIS A 171 0.32 -40.05 6.49
CA HIS A 171 1.20 -40.31 7.64
C HIS A 171 1.05 -39.31 8.78
N LEU A 172 0.29 -38.23 8.61
CA LEU A 172 0.05 -37.23 9.65
C LEU A 172 -0.93 -37.71 10.72
N GLU A 173 -1.80 -38.69 10.41
CA GLU A 173 -2.79 -39.23 11.34
C GLU A 173 -2.15 -39.82 12.62
N HIS A 174 -1.00 -40.47 12.48
CA HIS A 174 -0.26 -41.03 13.60
C HIS A 174 0.35 -40.01 14.54
N LYS A 175 0.47 -38.72 14.05
CA LYS A 175 1.01 -37.59 14.81
C LYS A 175 -0.06 -36.65 15.37
N GLN A 176 -1.34 -37.02 15.34
CA GLN A 176 -2.45 -36.14 15.66
C GLN A 176 -2.42 -34.82 14.88
N GLN A 177 -2.03 -34.88 13.62
CA GLN A 177 -1.93 -33.76 12.71
C GLN A 177 -2.91 -33.92 11.55
N CYS A 178 -3.39 -32.78 11.03
CA CYS A 178 -4.27 -32.73 9.86
C CYS A 178 -3.90 -31.48 9.01
N CYS A 179 -4.45 -31.40 7.81
CA CYS A 179 -4.16 -30.33 6.88
C CYS A 179 -5.29 -29.32 6.75
N SER A 180 -4.90 -28.08 6.44
CA SER A 180 -5.76 -27.06 5.85
C SER A 180 -5.20 -26.75 4.47
N PHE A 181 -5.84 -27.30 3.43
CA PHE A 181 -5.35 -27.14 2.08
C PHE A 181 -5.72 -25.77 1.51
N ASP A 182 -4.72 -25.06 1.05
CA ASP A 182 -4.85 -23.80 0.33
C ASP A 182 -4.62 -24.06 -1.16
N MET A 183 -5.69 -24.06 -1.93
CA MET A 183 -5.62 -24.13 -3.40
C MET A 183 -5.15 -22.79 -3.90
N LEU A 184 -3.88 -22.68 -4.26
CA LEU A 184 -3.29 -21.40 -4.59
C LEU A 184 -3.91 -20.78 -5.83
N GLY A 185 -4.33 -19.59 -5.65
CA GLY A 185 -4.94 -18.65 -6.57
C GLY A 185 -5.33 -17.46 -5.73
N GLU A 186 -4.53 -16.42 -5.75
CA GLU A 186 -4.84 -15.13 -5.11
C GLU A 186 -5.20 -14.16 -6.21
N GLU A 187 -6.25 -13.36 -5.98
CA GLU A 187 -6.70 -12.28 -6.86
C GLU A 187 -7.01 -12.72 -8.31
N ALA A 188 -8.20 -13.20 -8.50
CA ALA A 188 -8.74 -13.33 -9.86
C ALA A 188 -8.75 -11.95 -10.54
N LEU A 189 -8.05 -11.80 -11.65
CA LEU A 189 -8.01 -10.56 -12.42
C LEU A 189 -9.15 -10.51 -13.45
N THR A 190 -9.62 -11.67 -13.85
CA THR A 190 -10.71 -11.82 -14.83
C THR A 190 -11.80 -12.77 -14.32
N GLU A 191 -12.95 -12.73 -14.95
CA GLU A 191 -14.04 -13.69 -14.68
C GLU A 191 -13.63 -15.13 -15.01
N ALA A 192 -12.75 -15.32 -15.99
CA ALA A 192 -12.21 -16.63 -16.34
C ALA A 192 -11.32 -17.19 -15.21
N ASP A 193 -10.50 -16.35 -14.59
CA ASP A 193 -9.69 -16.73 -13.44
C ASP A 193 -10.58 -17.12 -12.26
N ALA A 194 -11.57 -16.30 -11.95
CA ALA A 194 -12.50 -16.57 -10.86
C ALA A 194 -13.28 -17.89 -11.06
N GLN A 195 -13.64 -18.20 -12.30
CA GLN A 195 -14.27 -19.47 -12.63
C GLN A 195 -13.29 -20.64 -12.49
N HIS A 196 -12.05 -20.47 -12.95
CA HIS A 196 -10.99 -21.48 -12.80
C HIS A 196 -10.73 -21.82 -11.34
N TYR A 197 -10.57 -20.81 -10.49
CA TYR A 197 -10.35 -21.02 -9.05
C TYR A 197 -11.59 -21.63 -8.38
N PHE A 198 -12.78 -21.23 -8.76
CA PHE A 198 -14.01 -21.87 -8.26
C PHE A 198 -14.03 -23.37 -8.58
N GLU A 199 -13.68 -23.76 -9.81
CA GLU A 199 -13.62 -25.17 -10.22
C GLU A 199 -12.53 -25.94 -9.49
N ALA A 200 -11.38 -25.29 -9.21
CA ALA A 200 -10.30 -25.87 -8.40
C ALA A 200 -10.76 -26.15 -6.95
N TYR A 201 -11.46 -25.22 -6.31
CA TYR A 201 -12.05 -25.44 -4.98
C TYR A 201 -13.14 -26.53 -5.02
N ASP A 202 -13.99 -26.51 -6.03
CA ASP A 202 -15.05 -27.51 -6.19
C ASP A 202 -14.48 -28.93 -6.33
N HIS A 203 -13.45 -29.10 -7.16
CA HIS A 203 -12.74 -30.38 -7.30
C HIS A 203 -12.01 -30.79 -6.00
N ALA A 204 -11.34 -29.85 -5.34
CA ALA A 204 -10.64 -30.11 -4.10
C ALA A 204 -11.58 -30.65 -2.99
N LEU A 205 -12.82 -30.16 -2.94
CA LEU A 205 -13.83 -30.68 -2.00
C LEU A 205 -14.11 -32.18 -2.22
N ASP A 206 -14.20 -32.64 -3.46
CA ASP A 206 -14.44 -34.06 -3.76
C ASP A 206 -13.25 -34.94 -3.33
N VAL A 207 -12.02 -34.46 -3.60
CA VAL A 207 -10.80 -35.22 -3.28
C VAL A 207 -10.55 -35.26 -1.76
N VAL A 208 -10.74 -34.14 -1.05
CA VAL A 208 -10.60 -34.07 0.41
C VAL A 208 -11.68 -34.90 1.11
N ALA A 209 -12.91 -34.93 0.58
CA ALA A 209 -13.96 -35.79 1.11
C ALA A 209 -13.57 -37.27 1.09
N GLN A 210 -12.94 -37.74 -0.02
CA GLN A 210 -12.47 -39.12 -0.12
C GLN A 210 -11.31 -39.40 0.89
N GLY A 211 -10.43 -38.47 1.10
CA GLY A 211 -9.39 -38.54 2.12
C GLY A 211 -9.96 -38.64 3.53
N ASN A 212 -10.92 -37.80 3.83
CA ASN A 212 -11.59 -37.73 5.16
C ASN A 212 -12.44 -38.96 5.53
N GLN A 213 -12.88 -39.76 4.56
CA GLN A 213 -13.62 -40.99 4.85
C GLN A 213 -12.86 -41.99 5.75
N ARG A 214 -11.54 -41.87 5.80
CA ARG A 214 -10.67 -42.72 6.61
C ARG A 214 -10.40 -42.13 7.99
N LYS A 215 -10.74 -40.84 8.23
CA LYS A 215 -10.43 -40.11 9.45
C LYS A 215 -11.63 -40.09 10.40
N GLN A 216 -11.35 -40.27 11.69
CA GLN A 216 -12.42 -40.35 12.70
C GLN A 216 -12.67 -39.01 13.41
N GLN A 217 -11.65 -38.18 13.64
CA GLN A 217 -11.75 -36.99 14.47
C GLN A 217 -11.14 -35.72 13.84
N LEU A 218 -9.94 -35.79 13.27
CA LEU A 218 -9.22 -34.64 12.72
C LEU A 218 -9.40 -34.57 11.20
N LEU A 219 -10.49 -33.95 10.75
CA LEU A 219 -10.77 -33.82 9.33
C LEU A 219 -9.84 -32.76 8.71
N ASP A 220 -9.31 -33.06 7.53
CA ASP A 220 -8.69 -32.04 6.69
C ASP A 220 -9.75 -31.05 6.22
N ASN A 221 -9.34 -29.79 6.05
CA ASN A 221 -10.22 -28.74 5.55
C ASN A 221 -9.60 -28.01 4.35
N ILE A 222 -10.40 -27.16 3.73
CA ILE A 222 -9.98 -26.27 2.63
C ILE A 222 -10.05 -24.83 3.11
N SER A 223 -8.98 -24.06 2.88
CA SER A 223 -8.96 -22.61 3.00
C SER A 223 -9.39 -21.96 1.69
N ILE A 224 -10.29 -20.99 1.76
CA ILE A 224 -10.87 -20.29 0.58
C ILE A 224 -10.59 -18.80 0.70
N LYS A 225 -10.02 -18.20 -0.34
CA LYS A 225 -9.86 -16.76 -0.48
C LYS A 225 -10.99 -16.17 -1.30
N LEU A 226 -11.62 -15.12 -0.81
CA LEU A 226 -12.72 -14.45 -1.51
C LEU A 226 -12.23 -13.73 -2.76
N SER A 227 -11.02 -13.21 -2.77
CA SER A 227 -10.38 -12.59 -3.95
C SER A 227 -10.20 -13.56 -5.11
N ALA A 228 -10.07 -14.87 -4.85
CA ALA A 228 -10.03 -15.90 -5.89
C ALA A 228 -11.40 -16.14 -6.55
N LEU A 229 -12.49 -15.76 -5.89
CA LEU A 229 -13.85 -16.04 -6.36
C LEU A 229 -14.48 -14.89 -7.17
N HIS A 230 -13.84 -13.70 -7.24
CA HIS A 230 -14.38 -12.57 -8.00
C HIS A 230 -13.30 -11.56 -8.38
N PRO A 231 -13.20 -11.11 -9.66
CA PRO A 231 -12.14 -10.22 -10.12
C PRO A 231 -12.29 -8.77 -9.65
N ARG A 232 -13.43 -8.41 -9.07
CA ARG A 232 -13.71 -7.06 -8.56
C ARG A 232 -14.12 -7.11 -7.09
N TYR A 233 -13.35 -7.86 -6.30
CA TYR A 233 -13.58 -7.97 -4.85
C TYR A 233 -13.18 -6.68 -4.13
N GLU A 234 -13.98 -5.64 -4.39
CA GLU A 234 -13.80 -4.28 -3.89
C GLU A 234 -15.10 -3.74 -3.29
N PRO A 235 -15.05 -3.08 -2.12
CA PRO A 235 -16.22 -2.46 -1.51
C PRO A 235 -16.93 -1.43 -2.40
N SER A 236 -16.20 -0.71 -3.24
CA SER A 236 -16.74 0.24 -4.20
C SER A 236 -17.70 -0.39 -5.23
N GLN A 237 -17.55 -1.70 -5.47
CA GLN A 237 -18.37 -2.50 -6.38
C GLN A 237 -19.37 -3.42 -5.65
N GLN A 238 -19.57 -3.20 -4.37
CA GLN A 238 -20.34 -4.10 -3.48
C GLN A 238 -21.71 -4.49 -4.03
N HIS A 239 -22.43 -3.58 -4.67
CA HIS A 239 -23.79 -3.83 -5.19
C HIS A 239 -23.83 -4.95 -6.26
N THR A 240 -22.74 -5.15 -7.00
CA THR A 240 -22.62 -6.24 -8.00
C THR A 240 -21.87 -7.44 -7.45
N VAL A 241 -20.81 -7.19 -6.69
CA VAL A 241 -19.88 -8.19 -6.19
C VAL A 241 -20.49 -9.04 -5.09
N LEU A 242 -21.18 -8.43 -4.12
CA LEU A 242 -21.74 -9.14 -2.97
C LEU A 242 -22.68 -10.28 -3.35
N PRO A 243 -23.70 -10.08 -4.24
CA PRO A 243 -24.57 -11.17 -4.66
C PRO A 243 -23.84 -12.31 -5.38
N GLN A 244 -22.81 -12.00 -6.16
CA GLN A 244 -22.05 -13.00 -6.92
C GLN A 244 -21.11 -13.80 -6.00
N LEU A 245 -20.41 -13.15 -5.09
CA LEU A 245 -19.57 -13.82 -4.08
C LEU A 245 -20.41 -14.71 -3.16
N VAL A 246 -21.55 -14.20 -2.67
CA VAL A 246 -22.47 -15.01 -1.85
C VAL A 246 -22.94 -16.24 -2.63
N LYS A 247 -23.30 -16.11 -3.88
CA LYS A 247 -23.74 -17.24 -4.73
C LYS A 247 -22.64 -18.30 -4.87
N ARG A 248 -21.40 -17.88 -5.18
CA ARG A 248 -20.25 -18.78 -5.36
C ARG A 248 -19.86 -19.46 -4.06
N LEU A 249 -19.67 -18.66 -3.00
CA LEU A 249 -19.30 -19.22 -1.69
C LEU A 249 -20.38 -20.12 -1.13
N LEU A 250 -21.64 -19.77 -1.27
CA LEU A 250 -22.76 -20.63 -0.84
C LEU A 250 -22.77 -21.97 -1.58
N ALA A 251 -22.49 -21.99 -2.89
CA ALA A 251 -22.42 -23.23 -3.66
C ALA A 251 -21.30 -24.14 -3.13
N LEU A 252 -20.09 -23.61 -2.87
CA LEU A 252 -18.99 -24.36 -2.26
C LEU A 252 -19.34 -24.82 -0.85
N ALA A 253 -19.93 -23.97 -0.01
CA ALA A 253 -20.29 -24.30 1.36
C ALA A 253 -21.38 -25.39 1.45
N MET A 254 -22.36 -25.35 0.54
CA MET A 254 -23.39 -26.40 0.45
C MET A 254 -22.79 -27.76 0.05
N LYS A 255 -21.87 -27.77 -0.94
CA LYS A 255 -21.13 -28.96 -1.34
C LYS A 255 -20.26 -29.48 -0.20
N ALA A 256 -19.52 -28.59 0.45
CA ALA A 256 -18.69 -28.90 1.60
C ALA A 256 -19.51 -29.55 2.75
N LYS A 257 -20.69 -29.00 3.05
CA LYS A 257 -21.63 -29.58 4.03
C LYS A 257 -22.10 -30.98 3.61
N GLN A 258 -22.49 -31.15 2.36
CA GLN A 258 -22.96 -32.44 1.82
C GLN A 258 -21.84 -33.50 1.92
N LEU A 259 -20.61 -33.12 1.66
CA LEU A 259 -19.44 -33.99 1.67
C LEU A 259 -18.81 -34.14 3.08
N ASN A 260 -19.29 -33.40 4.07
CA ASN A 260 -18.72 -33.30 5.42
C ASN A 260 -17.24 -32.85 5.41
N VAL A 261 -16.90 -31.90 4.56
CA VAL A 261 -15.55 -31.29 4.48
C VAL A 261 -15.60 -29.92 5.16
N PRO A 262 -14.85 -29.67 6.24
CA PRO A 262 -14.76 -28.35 6.82
C PRO A 262 -14.14 -27.36 5.84
N ILE A 263 -14.58 -26.11 5.87
CA ILE A 263 -13.96 -25.02 5.11
C ILE A 263 -13.58 -23.86 6.03
N THR A 264 -12.60 -23.07 5.63
CA THR A 264 -12.20 -21.86 6.36
C THR A 264 -12.03 -20.72 5.36
N ILE A 265 -12.65 -19.57 5.64
CA ILE A 265 -12.52 -18.37 4.81
C ILE A 265 -11.31 -17.59 5.32
N ASP A 266 -10.31 -17.44 4.48
CA ASP A 266 -9.10 -16.69 4.79
C ASP A 266 -9.39 -15.18 4.86
N ALA A 267 -8.69 -14.49 5.76
CA ALA A 267 -8.71 -13.04 5.86
C ALA A 267 -7.67 -12.43 4.91
N GLU A 268 -8.05 -11.32 4.31
CA GLU A 268 -7.22 -10.58 3.38
C GLU A 268 -6.98 -9.15 3.90
N GLU A 269 -6.83 -8.12 3.07
CA GLU A 269 -6.53 -6.76 3.50
C GLU A 269 -7.67 -6.15 4.35
N GLN A 270 -7.31 -5.22 5.23
CA GLN A 270 -8.23 -4.63 6.20
C GLN A 270 -9.40 -3.85 5.56
N TYR A 271 -9.20 -3.25 4.40
CA TYR A 271 -10.27 -2.55 3.69
C TYR A 271 -11.34 -3.50 3.12
N ARG A 272 -10.96 -4.75 2.81
CA ARG A 272 -11.87 -5.81 2.33
C ARG A 272 -12.68 -6.48 3.46
N LEU A 273 -12.32 -6.23 4.71
CA LEU A 273 -12.89 -6.94 5.86
C LEU A 273 -14.42 -6.77 5.96
N ASP A 274 -14.95 -5.57 5.76
CA ASP A 274 -16.38 -5.30 5.90
C ASP A 274 -17.22 -6.07 4.85
N ILE A 275 -16.77 -6.08 3.59
CA ILE A 275 -17.44 -6.85 2.55
C ILE A 275 -17.30 -8.37 2.79
N SER A 276 -16.14 -8.81 3.30
CA SER A 276 -15.92 -10.20 3.70
C SER A 276 -16.92 -10.64 4.76
N LEU A 277 -17.08 -9.85 5.83
CA LEU A 277 -18.03 -10.15 6.89
C LEU A 277 -19.49 -10.17 6.40
N GLN A 278 -19.85 -9.30 5.46
CA GLN A 278 -21.19 -9.30 4.84
C GLN A 278 -21.45 -10.54 4.00
N VAL A 279 -20.44 -10.99 3.22
CA VAL A 279 -20.53 -12.26 2.46
C VAL A 279 -20.71 -13.42 3.43
N ILE A 280 -19.91 -13.48 4.50
CA ILE A 280 -19.92 -14.53 5.52
C ILE A 280 -21.28 -14.57 6.24
N GLU A 281 -21.80 -13.43 6.72
CA GLU A 281 -23.11 -13.37 7.37
C GLU A 281 -24.23 -13.82 6.42
N SER A 282 -24.19 -13.39 5.16
CA SER A 282 -25.19 -13.78 4.17
C SER A 282 -25.18 -15.28 3.91
N VAL A 283 -23.99 -15.88 3.80
CA VAL A 283 -23.84 -17.32 3.57
C VAL A 283 -24.24 -18.13 4.81
N LEU A 284 -23.75 -17.77 6.00
CA LEU A 284 -24.07 -18.47 7.26
C LEU A 284 -25.57 -18.39 7.62
N SER A 285 -26.23 -17.29 7.27
CA SER A 285 -27.67 -17.09 7.51
C SER A 285 -28.54 -17.92 6.56
N HIS A 286 -27.95 -18.60 5.56
CA HIS A 286 -28.72 -19.35 4.58
C HIS A 286 -29.24 -20.68 5.18
N GLN A 287 -30.53 -20.97 4.99
CA GLN A 287 -31.21 -22.13 5.58
C GLN A 287 -30.52 -23.49 5.30
N HIS A 288 -29.86 -23.65 4.15
CA HIS A 288 -29.14 -24.86 3.79
C HIS A 288 -27.89 -25.11 4.65
N LEU A 289 -27.36 -24.09 5.31
CA LEU A 289 -26.22 -24.21 6.22
C LEU A 289 -26.59 -24.27 7.69
N ALA A 290 -27.89 -24.25 8.02
CA ALA A 290 -28.37 -24.40 9.39
C ALA A 290 -27.75 -25.63 10.08
N ASN A 291 -27.34 -25.45 11.35
CA ASN A 291 -26.70 -26.49 12.18
C ASN A 291 -25.38 -27.06 11.63
N TRP A 292 -24.66 -26.31 10.76
CA TRP A 292 -23.36 -26.73 10.26
C TRP A 292 -22.23 -25.96 10.95
N GLY A 293 -21.50 -26.61 11.84
CA GLY A 293 -20.42 -26.03 12.64
C GLY A 293 -19.03 -26.12 12.02
N HIS A 294 -18.89 -26.35 10.70
CA HIS A 294 -17.62 -26.55 10.04
C HIS A 294 -17.26 -25.42 9.04
N PHE A 295 -17.95 -24.29 9.14
CA PHE A 295 -17.61 -23.08 8.39
C PHE A 295 -16.73 -22.17 9.24
N GLY A 296 -15.43 -22.21 9.01
CA GLY A 296 -14.43 -21.45 9.77
C GLY A 296 -14.14 -20.08 9.16
N ILE A 297 -13.59 -19.20 10.00
CA ILE A 297 -13.25 -17.82 9.64
C ILE A 297 -11.86 -17.50 10.21
N VAL A 298 -11.07 -16.69 9.49
CA VAL A 298 -9.78 -16.20 9.95
C VAL A 298 -9.91 -14.78 10.49
N ILE A 299 -9.29 -14.53 11.65
CA ILE A 299 -9.19 -13.21 12.27
C ILE A 299 -7.71 -12.84 12.44
N GLN A 300 -7.35 -11.64 12.01
CA GLN A 300 -5.99 -11.12 12.03
C GLN A 300 -5.81 -10.13 13.18
N SER A 301 -5.01 -10.48 14.19
CA SER A 301 -4.83 -9.67 15.41
C SER A 301 -3.97 -8.41 15.21
N TYR A 302 -3.27 -8.27 14.09
CA TYR A 302 -2.56 -7.03 13.76
C TYR A 302 -3.53 -5.87 13.45
N GLY A 303 -4.77 -6.19 13.09
CA GLY A 303 -5.85 -5.22 12.86
C GLY A 303 -6.49 -4.76 14.17
N LYS A 304 -6.63 -3.46 14.33
CA LYS A 304 -7.23 -2.85 15.53
C LYS A 304 -8.68 -3.28 15.77
N ARG A 305 -9.36 -3.87 14.78
CA ARG A 305 -10.75 -4.36 14.87
C ARG A 305 -10.89 -5.82 15.33
N ALA A 306 -9.79 -6.56 15.50
CA ALA A 306 -9.84 -8.02 15.68
C ALA A 306 -10.74 -8.46 16.86
N LEU A 307 -10.56 -7.88 18.03
CA LEU A 307 -11.37 -8.22 19.20
C LEU A 307 -12.86 -7.86 19.00
N SER A 308 -13.15 -6.71 18.42
CA SER A 308 -14.53 -6.30 18.11
C SER A 308 -15.21 -7.24 17.13
N ILE A 309 -14.45 -7.79 16.16
CA ILE A 309 -14.96 -8.78 15.20
C ILE A 309 -15.27 -10.11 15.92
N LEU A 310 -14.46 -10.52 16.87
CA LEU A 310 -14.75 -11.72 17.68
C LEU A 310 -16.06 -11.56 18.46
N HIS A 311 -16.31 -10.40 19.07
CA HIS A 311 -17.59 -10.11 19.72
C HIS A 311 -18.77 -10.18 18.73
N TRP A 312 -18.58 -9.59 17.54
CA TRP A 312 -19.60 -9.63 16.48
C TRP A 312 -19.87 -11.08 16.00
N LEU A 313 -18.82 -11.87 15.78
CA LEU A 313 -18.94 -13.27 15.38
C LEU A 313 -19.64 -14.11 16.46
N HIS A 314 -19.33 -13.86 17.72
CA HIS A 314 -20.00 -14.53 18.84
C HIS A 314 -21.51 -14.23 18.85
N ALA A 315 -21.89 -12.96 18.70
CA ALA A 315 -23.27 -12.54 18.61
C ALA A 315 -23.99 -13.12 17.38
N LEU A 316 -23.31 -13.19 16.22
CA LEU A 316 -23.83 -13.83 15.01
C LEU A 316 -24.05 -15.34 15.22
N ALA A 317 -23.06 -16.02 15.77
CA ALA A 317 -23.14 -17.45 16.04
C ALA A 317 -24.27 -17.76 17.03
N ASP A 318 -24.47 -16.92 18.05
CA ASP A 318 -25.57 -17.05 19.00
C ASP A 318 -26.92 -16.77 18.34
N LYS A 319 -27.05 -15.72 17.53
CA LYS A 319 -28.26 -15.42 16.73
C LYS A 319 -28.67 -16.62 15.85
N LEU A 320 -27.68 -17.24 15.19
CA LEU A 320 -27.89 -18.35 14.25
C LEU A 320 -27.93 -19.73 14.94
N GLN A 321 -27.64 -19.81 16.26
CA GLN A 321 -27.53 -21.05 17.04
C GLN A 321 -26.58 -22.09 16.43
N ILE A 322 -25.41 -21.60 15.93
CA ILE A 322 -24.33 -22.41 15.37
C ILE A 322 -23.04 -22.24 16.15
N THR A 323 -22.05 -23.08 15.87
CA THR A 323 -20.67 -22.88 16.28
C THR A 323 -19.86 -22.46 15.06
N ILE A 324 -18.87 -21.54 15.24
CA ILE A 324 -18.00 -21.05 14.18
C ILE A 324 -16.55 -21.34 14.58
N PRO A 325 -15.80 -22.15 13.83
CA PRO A 325 -14.36 -22.27 14.00
C PRO A 325 -13.65 -20.94 13.66
N VAL A 326 -12.79 -20.47 14.57
CA VAL A 326 -12.05 -19.21 14.39
C VAL A 326 -10.57 -19.48 14.37
N ARG A 327 -9.93 -19.28 13.22
CA ARG A 327 -8.47 -19.26 13.08
C ARG A 327 -7.96 -17.88 13.46
N LEU A 328 -7.34 -17.78 14.62
CA LEU A 328 -6.67 -16.57 15.06
C LEU A 328 -5.25 -16.55 14.55
N VAL A 329 -4.90 -15.54 13.79
CA VAL A 329 -3.55 -15.30 13.22
C VAL A 329 -3.05 -13.91 13.59
N LYS A 330 -1.75 -13.64 13.46
CA LYS A 330 -1.22 -12.29 13.65
C LYS A 330 -1.59 -11.37 12.47
N GLY A 331 -1.33 -11.78 11.24
CA GLY A 331 -1.64 -11.06 10.01
C GLY A 331 -0.53 -11.22 8.96
N ALA A 332 -0.89 -11.15 7.69
CA ALA A 332 0.04 -11.44 6.59
C ALA A 332 0.35 -10.23 5.68
N TYR A 333 -0.33 -9.10 5.84
CA TYR A 333 -0.27 -7.97 4.91
C TYR A 333 0.26 -6.68 5.57
N TRP A 334 1.00 -6.77 6.68
CA TRP A 334 1.38 -5.62 7.49
C TRP A 334 2.10 -4.52 6.69
N ASP A 335 3.11 -4.89 5.89
CA ASP A 335 3.88 -3.94 5.09
C ASP A 335 3.00 -3.21 4.06
N SER A 336 2.10 -3.95 3.40
CA SER A 336 1.16 -3.39 2.43
C SER A 336 0.16 -2.45 3.08
N GLU A 337 -0.36 -2.80 4.27
CA GLU A 337 -1.30 -1.97 5.03
C GLU A 337 -0.67 -0.65 5.48
N ILE A 338 0.57 -0.69 5.99
CA ILE A 338 1.32 0.51 6.38
C ILE A 338 1.54 1.39 5.15
N LYS A 339 2.08 0.82 4.06
CA LYS A 339 2.36 1.57 2.83
C LYS A 339 1.08 2.16 2.21
N TRP A 340 0.02 1.40 2.17
CA TRP A 340 -1.27 1.83 1.63
C TRP A 340 -1.85 3.01 2.42
N ALA A 341 -1.85 2.94 3.75
CA ALA A 341 -2.27 4.04 4.61
C ALA A 341 -1.43 5.31 4.39
N GLN A 342 -0.12 5.17 4.21
CA GLN A 342 0.80 6.28 3.90
C GLN A 342 0.49 6.90 2.53
N GLN A 343 0.29 6.10 1.50
CA GLN A 343 -0.05 6.58 0.15
C GLN A 343 -1.37 7.33 0.13
N LEU A 344 -2.36 6.85 0.86
CA LEU A 344 -3.65 7.52 0.99
C LEU A 344 -3.61 8.75 1.91
N GLY A 345 -2.56 8.92 2.73
CA GLY A 345 -2.49 9.97 3.73
C GLY A 345 -3.62 9.84 4.76
N LEU A 346 -3.87 8.63 5.25
CA LEU A 346 -4.91 8.40 6.26
C LEU A 346 -4.55 9.08 7.59
N PRO A 347 -5.51 9.41 8.44
CA PRO A 347 -5.21 9.99 9.73
C PRO A 347 -4.54 9.03 10.69
N GLU A 348 -4.69 7.70 10.46
CA GLU A 348 -4.18 6.65 11.30
C GLU A 348 -3.99 5.35 10.50
N TYR A 349 -3.23 4.39 11.02
CA TYR A 349 -3.08 3.07 10.44
C TYR A 349 -4.23 2.13 10.83
N PRO A 350 -4.71 1.25 9.93
CA PRO A 350 -5.71 0.22 10.26
C PRO A 350 -5.12 -0.94 11.07
N VAL A 351 -3.79 -1.04 11.13
CA VAL A 351 -3.01 -2.07 11.81
C VAL A 351 -2.07 -1.43 12.83
N PHE A 352 -1.61 -2.23 13.79
CA PHE A 352 -0.63 -1.75 14.78
C PHE A 352 0.73 -1.48 14.14
N THR A 353 1.40 -0.43 14.58
CA THR A 353 2.75 -0.08 14.14
C THR A 353 3.83 -0.87 14.87
N GLN A 354 3.51 -1.38 16.08
CA GLN A 354 4.40 -2.19 16.91
C GLN A 354 4.00 -3.67 16.88
N LYS A 355 4.99 -4.55 16.72
CA LYS A 355 4.78 -6.00 16.81
C LYS A 355 4.21 -6.43 18.17
N HIS A 356 4.70 -5.82 19.25
CA HIS A 356 4.26 -6.14 20.62
C HIS A 356 2.78 -5.76 20.84
N SER A 357 2.27 -4.72 20.21
CA SER A 357 0.85 -4.36 20.21
C SER A 357 0.00 -5.44 19.50
N THR A 358 0.50 -5.98 18.39
CA THR A 358 -0.11 -7.13 17.70
C THR A 358 -0.11 -8.38 18.58
N ASP A 359 1.01 -8.65 19.26
CA ASP A 359 1.15 -9.80 20.16
C ASP A 359 0.20 -9.67 21.35
N LEU A 360 0.09 -8.49 21.96
CA LEU A 360 -0.83 -8.21 23.05
C LEU A 360 -2.31 -8.40 22.63
N ASN A 361 -2.66 -7.85 21.46
CA ASN A 361 -4.01 -8.02 20.92
C ASN A 361 -4.32 -9.49 20.57
N TYR A 362 -3.31 -10.26 20.13
CA TYR A 362 -3.45 -11.69 19.93
C TYR A 362 -3.83 -12.41 21.24
N LEU A 363 -3.12 -12.08 22.34
CA LEU A 363 -3.43 -12.65 23.66
C LEU A 363 -4.82 -12.25 24.16
N ALA A 364 -5.24 -11.00 23.95
CA ALA A 364 -6.59 -10.54 24.28
C ALA A 364 -7.66 -11.31 23.50
N CYS A 365 -7.46 -11.49 22.20
CA CYS A 365 -8.34 -12.29 21.34
C CYS A 365 -8.37 -13.77 21.76
N ALA A 366 -7.21 -14.36 22.10
CA ALA A 366 -7.12 -15.72 22.57
C ALA A 366 -7.87 -15.91 23.90
N ARG A 367 -7.70 -14.96 24.82
CA ARG A 367 -8.45 -14.97 26.11
C ARG A 367 -9.96 -14.91 25.88
N PHE A 368 -10.42 -14.02 25.00
CA PHE A 368 -11.83 -13.96 24.65
C PHE A 368 -12.36 -15.29 24.10
N LEU A 369 -11.63 -15.92 23.20
CA LEU A 369 -12.01 -17.22 22.61
C LEU A 369 -12.06 -18.34 23.64
N LEU A 370 -11.19 -18.34 24.66
CA LEU A 370 -11.10 -19.36 25.68
C LEU A 370 -12.07 -19.11 26.87
N THR A 371 -12.64 -17.92 26.98
CA THR A 371 -13.56 -17.55 28.08
C THR A 371 -14.96 -17.23 27.53
N GLU A 372 -15.24 -16.00 27.15
CA GLU A 372 -16.57 -15.53 26.74
C GLU A 372 -17.05 -16.20 25.42
N GLY A 373 -16.13 -16.41 24.49
CA GLY A 373 -16.41 -16.96 23.16
C GLY A 373 -16.65 -18.49 23.14
N GLN A 374 -16.24 -19.22 24.18
CA GLN A 374 -16.07 -20.68 24.19
C GLN A 374 -17.32 -21.50 23.79
N HIS A 375 -18.53 -20.99 23.99
CA HIS A 375 -19.75 -21.72 23.68
C HIS A 375 -20.18 -21.64 22.22
N ARG A 376 -19.63 -20.69 21.47
CA ARG A 376 -20.02 -20.39 20.08
C ARG A 376 -18.87 -20.35 19.11
N LEU A 377 -17.68 -20.03 19.59
CA LEU A 377 -16.50 -19.96 18.76
C LEU A 377 -15.54 -21.09 19.12
N ILE A 378 -15.10 -21.85 18.12
CA ILE A 378 -14.15 -22.95 18.28
C ILE A 378 -12.75 -22.41 17.99
N PRO A 379 -11.87 -22.30 19.02
CA PRO A 379 -10.57 -21.68 18.84
C PRO A 379 -9.63 -22.53 18.00
N LYS A 380 -8.91 -21.87 17.07
CA LYS A 380 -7.82 -22.45 16.29
C LYS A 380 -6.69 -21.43 16.26
N PHE A 381 -5.62 -21.71 17.03
CA PHE A 381 -4.54 -20.75 17.26
C PHE A 381 -3.40 -20.96 16.30
N ALA A 382 -3.21 -20.04 15.35
CA ALA A 382 -2.13 -20.08 14.39
C ALA A 382 -1.01 -19.13 14.84
N THR A 383 0.10 -19.70 15.30
CA THR A 383 1.27 -18.97 15.77
C THR A 383 2.52 -19.85 15.71
N HIS A 384 3.70 -19.26 15.61
CA HIS A 384 5.00 -19.96 15.74
C HIS A 384 5.80 -19.45 16.96
N ASN A 385 5.18 -18.62 17.80
CA ASN A 385 5.82 -18.02 18.96
C ASN A 385 5.60 -18.91 20.20
N ALA A 386 6.67 -19.46 20.78
CA ALA A 386 6.63 -20.34 21.92
C ALA A 386 6.00 -19.69 23.17
N PHE A 387 6.26 -18.39 23.40
CA PHE A 387 5.61 -17.63 24.45
C PHE A 387 4.08 -17.65 24.30
N THR A 388 3.60 -17.29 23.11
CA THR A 388 2.15 -17.26 22.80
C THR A 388 1.51 -18.66 22.97
N VAL A 389 2.20 -19.71 22.53
CA VAL A 389 1.73 -21.11 22.65
C VAL A 389 1.60 -21.48 24.12
N GLN A 390 2.63 -21.25 24.93
CA GLN A 390 2.60 -21.57 26.36
C GLN A 390 1.54 -20.75 27.11
N TYR A 391 1.39 -19.46 26.78
CA TYR A 391 0.37 -18.61 27.36
C TYR A 391 -1.06 -19.15 27.13
N ILE A 392 -1.35 -19.61 25.90
CA ILE A 392 -2.63 -20.23 25.56
C ILE A 392 -2.84 -21.53 26.34
N ILE A 393 -1.81 -22.36 26.48
CA ILE A 393 -1.88 -23.61 27.24
C ILE A 393 -2.18 -23.34 28.71
N GLU A 394 -1.56 -22.35 29.34
CA GLU A 394 -1.80 -22.02 30.74
C GLU A 394 -3.13 -21.31 31.00
N MET A 395 -3.63 -20.53 30.03
CA MET A 395 -4.99 -19.98 30.08
C MET A 395 -6.07 -21.03 29.91
N HIS A 396 -5.69 -22.24 29.55
CA HIS A 396 -6.58 -23.30 29.17
C HIS A 396 -7.53 -23.64 30.33
N SER A 397 -8.81 -23.55 29.99
CA SER A 397 -9.90 -24.11 30.71
C SER A 397 -10.33 -25.44 30.05
N THR A 398 -11.58 -25.81 30.12
CA THR A 398 -12.13 -27.07 29.55
C THR A 398 -12.44 -26.99 28.04
N VAL A 399 -11.96 -25.93 27.35
CA VAL A 399 -12.27 -25.68 25.93
C VAL A 399 -11.36 -26.51 25.04
N GLU A 400 -11.94 -27.27 24.11
CA GLU A 400 -11.18 -27.95 23.07
C GLU A 400 -10.71 -26.92 22.02
N PHE A 401 -9.42 -26.94 21.67
CA PHE A 401 -8.82 -26.12 20.64
C PHE A 401 -7.74 -26.89 19.89
N GLU A 402 -7.33 -26.36 18.73
CA GLU A 402 -6.18 -26.86 17.99
C GLU A 402 -5.17 -25.72 17.77
N PHE A 403 -3.89 -26.09 17.70
CA PHE A 403 -2.90 -25.20 17.14
C PHE A 403 -2.82 -25.34 15.62
N GLN A 404 -2.32 -24.29 14.96
CA GLN A 404 -2.06 -24.30 13.54
C GLN A 404 -0.65 -23.77 13.23
N ARG A 405 0.02 -24.38 12.28
CA ARG A 405 1.32 -23.97 11.76
C ARG A 405 1.33 -23.90 10.25
N LEU A 406 2.25 -23.16 9.70
CA LEU A 406 2.52 -23.17 8.28
C LEU A 406 3.37 -24.40 7.90
N GLN A 407 3.20 -24.88 6.67
CA GLN A 407 4.08 -25.91 6.11
C GLN A 407 5.53 -25.42 6.13
N GLY A 408 6.46 -26.27 6.60
CA GLY A 408 7.88 -25.97 6.72
C GLY A 408 8.28 -25.06 7.90
N MET A 409 7.33 -24.71 8.79
CA MET A 409 7.59 -23.88 9.97
C MET A 409 7.04 -24.52 11.24
N GLY A 410 7.76 -24.33 12.37
CA GLY A 410 7.27 -24.66 13.71
C GLY A 410 7.16 -26.15 14.01
N GLU A 411 7.75 -27.03 13.23
CA GLU A 411 7.64 -28.49 13.39
C GLU A 411 8.11 -28.94 14.78
N SER A 412 9.32 -28.55 15.18
CA SER A 412 9.88 -28.94 16.48
C SER A 412 9.10 -28.41 17.67
N LEU A 413 8.53 -27.21 17.55
CA LEU A 413 7.64 -26.66 18.59
C LEU A 413 6.40 -27.53 18.76
N TYR A 414 5.70 -27.85 17.66
CA TYR A 414 4.43 -28.54 17.74
C TYR A 414 4.56 -30.06 17.94
N ASP A 415 5.68 -30.66 17.57
CA ASP A 415 5.98 -32.05 17.98
C ASP A 415 6.16 -32.13 19.51
N GLN A 416 6.86 -31.16 20.15
CA GLN A 416 6.98 -31.07 21.61
C GLN A 416 5.60 -30.85 22.28
N ILE A 417 4.79 -29.94 21.78
CA ILE A 417 3.45 -29.65 22.33
C ILE A 417 2.54 -30.87 22.22
N ASN A 418 2.58 -31.57 21.10
CA ASN A 418 1.79 -32.79 20.93
C ASN A 418 2.22 -33.90 21.90
N GLU A 419 3.54 -34.09 22.04
CA GLU A 419 4.08 -35.09 22.99
C GLU A 419 3.76 -34.79 24.45
N GLN A 420 3.83 -33.52 24.87
CA GLN A 420 3.65 -33.11 26.26
C GLN A 420 2.19 -32.97 26.64
N HIS A 421 1.34 -32.48 25.74
CA HIS A 421 -0.05 -32.06 26.05
C HIS A 421 -1.12 -32.81 25.23
N GLY A 422 -0.73 -33.52 24.17
CA GLY A 422 -1.68 -34.22 23.27
C GLY A 422 -2.57 -33.24 22.46
N ILE A 423 -2.19 -31.98 22.31
CA ILE A 423 -2.97 -30.98 21.59
C ILE A 423 -2.73 -31.15 20.09
N PRO A 424 -3.81 -31.25 19.28
CA PRO A 424 -3.67 -31.45 17.84
C PRO A 424 -3.11 -30.21 17.14
N CYS A 425 -2.34 -30.44 16.07
CA CYS A 425 -1.82 -29.38 15.22
C CYS A 425 -2.31 -29.54 13.78
N ARG A 426 -2.84 -28.46 13.19
CA ARG A 426 -3.21 -28.40 11.79
C ARG A 426 -2.14 -27.69 10.98
N ILE A 427 -1.78 -28.28 9.84
CA ILE A 427 -0.76 -27.73 8.92
C ILE A 427 -1.49 -26.95 7.83
N TYR A 428 -1.19 -25.66 7.70
CA TYR A 428 -1.60 -24.88 6.53
C TYR A 428 -0.74 -25.31 5.36
N SER A 429 -1.38 -25.95 4.38
CA SER A 429 -0.72 -26.74 3.33
C SER A 429 -1.01 -26.16 1.96
N PRO A 430 -0.14 -25.29 1.41
CA PRO A 430 -0.29 -24.71 0.07
C PRO A 430 -0.13 -25.76 -1.03
N ILE A 431 -0.99 -25.68 -2.04
CA ILE A 431 -1.04 -26.59 -3.17
C ILE A 431 -1.03 -25.79 -4.48
N GLY A 432 -0.10 -26.12 -5.38
CA GLY A 432 -0.01 -25.52 -6.70
C GLY A 432 1.40 -25.66 -7.29
N LEU A 433 1.56 -25.19 -8.52
CA LEU A 433 2.84 -25.24 -9.21
C LEU A 433 3.80 -24.16 -8.66
N HIS A 434 5.10 -24.44 -8.69
CA HIS A 434 6.12 -23.54 -8.13
C HIS A 434 6.10 -22.12 -8.70
N ASN A 435 5.72 -21.94 -9.95
CA ASN A 435 5.64 -20.64 -10.60
C ASN A 435 4.41 -19.81 -10.18
N GLU A 436 3.32 -20.47 -9.75
CA GLU A 436 2.09 -19.81 -9.27
C GLU A 436 2.17 -19.43 -7.79
N LEU A 437 3.13 -20.06 -7.08
CA LEU A 437 3.32 -19.96 -5.63
C LEU A 437 4.27 -18.84 -5.21
N LEU A 438 4.86 -18.14 -6.15
CA LEU A 438 5.96 -17.24 -5.87
C LEU A 438 5.59 -16.11 -4.88
N PRO A 439 4.45 -15.43 -4.98
CA PRO A 439 4.06 -14.43 -4.00
C PRO A 439 3.95 -15.02 -2.57
N TYR A 440 3.45 -16.25 -2.47
CA TYR A 440 3.39 -16.98 -1.20
C TYR A 440 4.80 -17.28 -0.65
N LEU A 441 5.70 -17.78 -1.49
CA LEU A 441 7.08 -18.12 -1.10
C LEU A 441 7.86 -16.88 -0.64
N VAL A 442 7.74 -15.77 -1.36
CA VAL A 442 8.41 -14.50 -1.01
C VAL A 442 7.95 -14.02 0.36
N ARG A 443 6.65 -14.02 0.64
CA ARG A 443 6.14 -13.67 1.98
C ARG A 443 6.68 -14.60 3.08
N ARG A 444 6.79 -15.90 2.81
CA ARG A 444 7.36 -16.86 3.79
C ARG A 444 8.84 -16.66 4.02
N LEU A 445 9.59 -16.37 2.97
CA LEU A 445 11.03 -16.08 3.10
C LEU A 445 11.28 -14.78 3.89
N ILE A 446 10.52 -13.73 3.61
CA ILE A 446 10.58 -12.46 4.37
C ILE A 446 10.22 -12.71 5.84
N GLU A 447 9.14 -13.44 6.12
CA GLU A 447 8.72 -13.75 7.49
C GLU A 447 9.78 -14.54 8.27
N ASN A 448 10.41 -15.52 7.63
CA ASN A 448 11.46 -16.33 8.26
C ASN A 448 12.79 -15.59 8.39
N GLY A 449 13.08 -14.63 7.51
CA GLY A 449 14.33 -13.87 7.51
C GLY A 449 14.26 -12.50 8.22
N ALA A 450 13.06 -12.07 8.62
CA ALA A 450 12.92 -10.79 9.31
C ALA A 450 13.50 -10.87 10.72
N ASN A 451 14.41 -9.95 11.07
CA ASN A 451 15.04 -9.87 12.39
C ASN A 451 14.04 -9.74 13.55
N SER A 452 12.84 -9.24 13.28
CA SER A 452 11.73 -9.14 14.24
C SER A 452 10.92 -10.44 14.37
N SER A 453 11.10 -11.40 13.47
CA SER A 453 10.36 -12.68 13.51
C SER A 453 10.83 -13.55 14.68
N PHE A 454 9.89 -14.11 15.45
CA PHE A 454 10.23 -15.06 16.50
C PHE A 454 10.97 -16.29 15.95
N VAL A 455 10.59 -16.75 14.76
CA VAL A 455 11.21 -17.92 14.10
C VAL A 455 12.68 -17.66 13.79
N PHE A 456 13.03 -16.44 13.40
CA PHE A 456 14.42 -16.00 13.21
C PHE A 456 15.13 -15.87 14.57
N GLN A 457 14.54 -15.11 15.50
CA GLN A 457 15.13 -14.79 16.79
C GLN A 457 15.39 -16.02 17.66
N VAL A 458 14.50 -17.01 17.62
CA VAL A 458 14.68 -18.25 18.43
C VAL A 458 15.89 -19.06 17.98
N GLN A 459 16.27 -18.93 16.71
CA GLN A 459 17.37 -19.68 16.11
C GLN A 459 18.73 -19.01 16.31
N ASP A 460 18.76 -17.71 16.61
CA ASP A 460 20.00 -16.98 16.88
C ASP A 460 20.46 -17.21 18.33
N PRO A 461 21.59 -17.91 18.56
CA PRO A 461 22.12 -18.16 19.90
C PRO A 461 22.57 -16.88 20.62
N GLN A 462 22.80 -15.79 19.89
CA GLN A 462 23.23 -14.52 20.45
C GLN A 462 22.07 -13.76 21.10
N ILE A 463 20.82 -14.07 20.72
CA ILE A 463 19.63 -13.45 21.33
C ILE A 463 19.39 -14.09 22.70
N PRO A 464 19.46 -13.29 23.80
CA PRO A 464 19.24 -13.79 25.14
C PRO A 464 17.81 -14.33 25.32
N LEU A 465 17.66 -15.42 26.05
CA LEU A 465 16.36 -16.06 26.31
C LEU A 465 15.34 -15.10 26.94
N HIS A 466 15.76 -14.23 27.85
CA HIS A 466 14.85 -13.29 28.50
C HIS A 466 14.13 -12.34 27.54
N MET A 467 14.73 -12.02 26.39
CA MET A 467 14.06 -11.22 25.36
C MET A 467 13.00 -11.98 24.60
N LEU A 468 13.14 -13.31 24.47
CA LEU A 468 12.18 -14.18 23.79
C LEU A 468 10.98 -14.58 24.67
N ILE A 469 11.13 -14.41 25.99
CA ILE A 469 10.10 -14.74 26.99
C ILE A 469 9.46 -13.50 27.63
N GLU A 470 9.83 -12.28 27.18
CA GLU A 470 9.26 -11.03 27.70
C GLU A 470 7.75 -10.94 27.36
N HIS A 471 6.95 -10.56 28.35
CA HIS A 471 5.53 -10.35 28.09
C HIS A 471 5.32 -9.10 27.23
N PRO A 472 4.47 -9.16 26.17
CA PRO A 472 4.25 -8.00 25.30
C PRO A 472 3.79 -6.74 26.04
N ALA A 473 2.99 -6.88 27.11
CA ALA A 473 2.57 -5.76 27.93
C ALA A 473 3.75 -5.10 28.68
N ASP A 474 4.68 -5.88 29.24
CA ASP A 474 5.83 -5.35 29.98
C ASP A 474 6.74 -4.56 29.05
N TYR A 475 6.94 -5.07 27.83
CA TYR A 475 7.68 -4.33 26.79
C TYR A 475 7.00 -2.99 26.46
N LEU A 476 5.68 -2.98 26.22
CA LEU A 476 4.94 -1.77 25.87
C LEU A 476 4.88 -0.74 27.01
N ILE A 477 4.84 -1.20 28.26
CA ILE A 477 4.89 -0.33 29.45
C ILE A 477 6.28 0.30 29.59
N SER A 478 7.34 -0.45 29.28
CA SER A 478 8.73 0.02 29.42
C SER A 478 9.27 0.82 28.23
N SER A 479 8.58 0.73 27.07
CA SER A 479 9.00 1.36 25.82
C SER A 479 7.90 2.30 25.25
N SER A 480 7.95 2.63 23.98
CA SER A 480 6.89 3.37 23.31
C SER A 480 5.82 2.42 22.77
N ILE A 481 4.55 2.76 22.90
CA ILE A 481 3.42 2.06 22.25
C ILE A 481 3.51 2.18 20.74
N LEU A 482 3.82 3.38 20.25
CA LEU A 482 3.99 3.65 18.82
C LEU A 482 5.41 3.31 18.38
N ASN A 483 5.55 2.83 17.15
CA ASN A 483 6.86 2.60 16.55
C ASN A 483 7.50 3.96 16.17
N PRO A 484 8.62 4.35 16.81
CA PRO A 484 9.23 5.66 16.56
C PRO A 484 9.81 5.80 15.14
N ASN A 485 9.97 4.70 14.41
CA ASN A 485 10.48 4.69 13.03
C ASN A 485 9.36 4.76 11.98
N ILE A 486 8.11 4.72 12.40
CA ILE A 486 6.94 4.78 11.52
C ILE A 486 6.11 6.00 11.92
N PRO A 487 6.33 7.16 11.26
CA PRO A 487 5.52 8.35 11.50
C PRO A 487 4.06 8.10 11.08
N LEU A 488 3.13 8.87 11.61
CA LEU A 488 1.76 8.86 11.11
C LEU A 488 1.73 9.20 9.60
N PRO A 489 0.74 8.70 8.85
CA PRO A 489 0.68 8.98 7.42
C PRO A 489 0.65 10.46 7.04
N CYS A 490 0.14 11.33 7.93
CA CYS A 490 0.16 12.78 7.76
C CYS A 490 1.48 13.46 8.18
N GLU A 491 2.45 12.72 8.74
CA GLU A 491 3.71 13.22 9.30
C GLU A 491 4.95 12.69 8.57
N ILE A 492 4.78 12.11 7.39
CA ILE A 492 5.89 11.53 6.60
C ILE A 492 6.87 12.62 6.15
N LEU A 493 6.35 13.79 5.78
CA LEU A 493 7.19 14.93 5.44
C LEU A 493 7.63 15.66 6.70
N VAL A 494 8.93 15.87 6.85
CA VAL A 494 9.53 16.44 8.08
C VAL A 494 9.16 17.91 8.29
N ASP A 495 9.02 18.68 7.20
CA ASP A 495 8.90 20.15 7.26
C ASP A 495 7.44 20.63 7.42
N TYR A 496 6.46 19.80 7.06
CA TYR A 496 5.02 20.13 7.10
C TYR A 496 4.17 18.86 7.06
N PRO A 497 2.92 18.90 7.57
CA PRO A 497 2.03 17.76 7.51
C PRO A 497 1.60 17.48 6.05
N ASN A 498 1.52 16.21 5.70
CA ASN A 498 0.92 15.76 4.43
C ASN A 498 -0.58 16.03 4.41
N SER A 499 -1.12 16.23 3.22
CA SER A 499 -2.56 16.32 3.01
C SER A 499 -3.27 15.02 3.39
N GLN A 500 -4.42 15.15 4.05
CA GLN A 500 -5.22 14.01 4.47
C GLN A 500 -6.10 13.47 3.33
N GLY A 501 -5.96 12.18 3.02
CA GLY A 501 -6.82 11.48 2.08
C GLY A 501 -8.02 10.77 2.70
N ILE A 502 -8.65 9.92 1.91
CA ILE A 502 -9.86 9.17 2.30
C ILE A 502 -9.72 7.74 1.79
N GLU A 503 -9.96 6.75 2.65
CA GLU A 503 -10.05 5.35 2.27
C GLU A 503 -11.40 5.06 1.58
N LEU A 504 -11.45 5.31 0.29
CA LEU A 504 -12.68 5.14 -0.51
C LEU A 504 -13.04 3.68 -0.78
N GLN A 505 -12.11 2.75 -0.55
CA GLN A 505 -12.42 1.33 -0.62
C GLN A 505 -13.14 0.82 0.63
N HIS A 506 -13.15 1.59 1.71
CA HIS A 506 -13.94 1.27 2.90
C HIS A 506 -15.36 1.87 2.78
N ASN A 507 -16.38 1.03 2.78
CA ASN A 507 -17.78 1.43 2.55
C ASN A 507 -18.23 2.64 3.37
N THR A 508 -17.94 2.64 4.67
CA THR A 508 -18.39 3.74 5.56
C THR A 508 -17.82 5.08 5.10
N PHE A 509 -16.52 5.13 4.77
CA PHE A 509 -15.90 6.38 4.33
C PHE A 509 -16.35 6.79 2.92
N TYR A 510 -16.56 5.81 2.03
CA TYR A 510 -17.14 6.07 0.72
C TYR A 510 -18.50 6.76 0.82
N TYR A 511 -19.46 6.14 1.53
CA TYR A 511 -20.80 6.71 1.66
C TYR A 511 -20.81 8.03 2.44
N GLN A 512 -20.05 8.15 3.52
CA GLN A 512 -19.90 9.41 4.25
C GLN A 512 -19.33 10.54 3.37
N THR A 513 -18.42 10.21 2.46
CA THR A 513 -17.88 11.18 1.51
C THR A 513 -18.94 11.57 0.49
N MET A 514 -19.64 10.59 -0.08
CA MET A 514 -20.72 10.88 -1.03
C MET A 514 -21.86 11.70 -0.42
N ASP A 515 -22.27 11.40 0.81
CA ASP A 515 -23.29 12.16 1.55
C ASP A 515 -22.90 13.64 1.75
N LYS A 516 -21.59 13.94 1.83
CA LYS A 516 -21.06 15.30 1.96
C LYS A 516 -20.82 15.99 0.61
N VAL A 517 -20.57 15.22 -0.45
CA VAL A 517 -20.29 15.73 -1.80
C VAL A 517 -21.58 16.01 -2.59
N LEU A 518 -22.57 15.12 -2.50
CA LEU A 518 -23.81 15.20 -3.28
C LEU A 518 -24.63 16.49 -3.05
N PRO A 519 -24.73 17.09 -1.85
CA PRO A 519 -25.50 18.31 -1.63
C PRO A 519 -25.08 19.49 -2.51
N PHE A 520 -23.82 19.56 -2.95
CA PHE A 520 -23.32 20.62 -3.81
C PHE A 520 -23.92 20.60 -5.23
N HIS A 521 -24.63 19.54 -5.59
CA HIS A 521 -25.37 19.45 -6.86
C HIS A 521 -26.52 20.50 -6.98
N GLU A 522 -27.00 21.00 -5.86
CA GLU A 522 -28.05 22.02 -5.84
C GLU A 522 -27.49 23.45 -5.90
N GLU A 523 -26.17 23.61 -5.78
CA GLU A 523 -25.51 24.91 -5.83
C GLU A 523 -25.39 25.45 -7.26
N HIS A 524 -25.45 26.75 -7.42
CA HIS A 524 -25.24 27.43 -8.68
C HIS A 524 -24.04 28.36 -8.60
N TYR A 525 -23.04 28.08 -9.40
CA TYR A 525 -21.75 28.76 -9.37
C TYR A 525 -21.66 29.88 -10.40
N ARG A 526 -20.75 30.80 -10.15
CA ARG A 526 -20.47 31.89 -11.09
C ARG A 526 -18.96 32.12 -11.20
N CYS A 527 -18.47 32.09 -12.43
CA CYS A 527 -17.08 32.43 -12.72
C CYS A 527 -17.00 33.76 -13.46
N ALA A 528 -16.22 34.72 -12.95
CA ALA A 528 -16.06 36.03 -13.55
C ALA A 528 -14.65 36.60 -13.30
N PRO A 529 -14.12 37.47 -14.18
CA PRO A 529 -12.85 38.17 -13.93
C PRO A 529 -12.91 39.00 -12.66
N ILE A 530 -11.84 38.97 -11.87
CA ILE A 530 -11.64 39.81 -10.67
C ILE A 530 -10.33 40.56 -10.84
N ILE A 531 -10.40 41.91 -10.87
CA ILE A 531 -9.26 42.78 -11.07
C ILE A 531 -9.28 43.88 -10.02
N ASN A 532 -8.29 43.94 -9.16
CA ASN A 532 -8.19 44.93 -8.09
C ASN A 532 -9.50 45.03 -7.26
N GLY A 533 -10.11 43.89 -6.94
CA GLY A 533 -11.36 43.82 -6.19
C GLY A 533 -12.68 44.10 -6.96
N GLN A 534 -12.57 44.45 -8.23
CA GLN A 534 -13.72 44.64 -9.09
C GLN A 534 -14.04 43.38 -9.90
N THR A 535 -15.30 42.91 -9.82
CA THR A 535 -15.79 41.77 -10.63
C THR A 535 -16.38 42.32 -11.95
N PHE A 536 -16.01 41.69 -13.07
CA PHE A 536 -16.45 42.08 -14.42
C PHE A 536 -17.50 41.09 -14.94
N LEU A 537 -18.74 41.49 -14.93
CA LEU A 537 -19.85 40.72 -15.49
C LEU A 537 -20.12 41.12 -16.94
N ILE A 538 -20.66 40.20 -17.72
CA ILE A 538 -21.10 40.42 -19.11
C ILE A 538 -22.58 40.11 -19.23
N ASP A 539 -23.24 40.78 -20.18
CA ASP A 539 -24.72 40.70 -20.36
C ASP A 539 -25.19 39.33 -20.83
N GLN A 540 -24.32 38.58 -21.53
CA GLN A 540 -24.63 37.25 -22.06
C GLN A 540 -23.56 36.24 -21.56
N PRO A 541 -23.68 35.75 -20.32
CA PRO A 541 -22.79 34.70 -19.82
C PRO A 541 -23.06 33.39 -20.57
N SER A 542 -22.03 32.52 -20.63
CA SER A 542 -22.21 31.17 -21.10
C SER A 542 -22.46 30.22 -19.93
N ASP A 543 -23.29 29.19 -20.12
CA ASP A 543 -23.47 28.18 -19.12
C ASP A 543 -22.18 27.32 -18.94
N ALA A 544 -21.87 26.98 -17.70
CA ALA A 544 -20.89 25.98 -17.36
C ALA A 544 -21.58 24.61 -17.33
N ILE A 545 -21.33 23.80 -18.34
CA ILE A 545 -22.03 22.51 -18.51
C ILE A 545 -21.15 21.38 -18.01
N SER A 546 -21.68 20.53 -17.13
CA SER A 546 -21.04 19.32 -16.67
C SER A 546 -20.86 18.32 -17.81
N PRO A 547 -19.65 17.80 -18.07
CA PRO A 547 -19.44 16.76 -19.05
C PRO A 547 -20.01 15.40 -18.61
N VAL A 548 -20.40 15.25 -17.36
CA VAL A 548 -20.87 13.99 -16.77
C VAL A 548 -22.33 13.73 -17.11
N ASP A 549 -23.20 14.74 -16.96
CA ASP A 549 -24.66 14.59 -17.08
C ASP A 549 -25.30 15.68 -17.95
N GLY A 550 -24.52 16.63 -18.45
CA GLY A 550 -25.03 17.72 -19.28
C GLY A 550 -25.81 18.81 -18.53
N GLN A 551 -25.81 18.80 -17.20
CA GLN A 551 -26.49 19.82 -16.39
C GLN A 551 -25.65 21.09 -16.27
N SER A 552 -26.32 22.21 -16.03
CA SER A 552 -25.64 23.49 -15.80
C SER A 552 -25.18 23.59 -14.35
N LEU A 553 -23.88 23.81 -14.17
CA LEU A 553 -23.25 24.09 -12.86
C LEU A 553 -23.35 25.58 -12.48
N GLY A 554 -23.66 26.43 -13.45
CA GLY A 554 -23.73 27.88 -13.25
C GLY A 554 -23.31 28.65 -14.48
N GLN A 555 -22.78 29.86 -14.30
CA GLN A 555 -22.50 30.81 -15.37
C GLN A 555 -21.06 31.27 -15.44
N ASN A 556 -20.55 31.33 -16.65
CA ASN A 556 -19.20 31.86 -16.96
C ASN A 556 -19.29 33.22 -17.62
N HIS A 557 -18.75 34.26 -16.96
CA HIS A 557 -18.51 35.60 -17.51
C HIS A 557 -17.05 35.70 -17.95
N TRP A 558 -16.80 35.46 -19.24
CA TRP A 558 -15.41 35.45 -19.75
C TRP A 558 -14.84 36.86 -19.86
N ALA A 559 -13.54 37.01 -19.59
CA ALA A 559 -12.85 38.29 -19.75
C ALA A 559 -12.93 38.76 -21.19
N GLN A 560 -13.42 40.01 -21.36
CA GLN A 560 -13.51 40.74 -22.61
C GLN A 560 -12.56 41.95 -22.60
N ASN A 561 -12.47 42.69 -23.72
CA ASN A 561 -11.55 43.83 -23.89
C ASN A 561 -11.54 44.78 -22.71
N ARG A 562 -12.73 45.14 -22.18
CA ARG A 562 -12.85 46.04 -21.03
C ARG A 562 -12.11 45.53 -19.79
N ALA A 563 -12.22 44.25 -19.50
CA ALA A 563 -11.49 43.62 -18.37
C ALA A 563 -9.97 43.57 -18.65
N ILE A 564 -9.57 43.28 -19.90
CA ILE A 564 -8.18 43.26 -20.30
C ILE A 564 -7.53 44.63 -20.21
N GLU A 565 -8.21 45.66 -20.72
CA GLU A 565 -7.77 47.06 -20.64
C GLU A 565 -7.63 47.51 -19.19
N HIS A 566 -8.62 47.18 -18.34
CA HIS A 566 -8.56 47.51 -16.92
C HIS A 566 -7.42 46.78 -16.20
N CYS A 567 -7.15 45.54 -16.55
CA CYS A 567 -6.01 44.78 -16.05
C CYS A 567 -4.70 45.47 -16.42
N GLN A 568 -4.53 45.87 -17.68
CA GLN A 568 -3.33 46.58 -18.16
C GLN A 568 -3.15 47.92 -17.45
N GLN A 569 -4.23 48.72 -17.23
CA GLN A 569 -4.18 49.97 -16.47
C GLN A 569 -3.74 49.68 -15.02
N THR A 570 -4.35 48.66 -14.36
CA THR A 570 -3.99 48.29 -12.99
C THR A 570 -2.53 47.88 -12.85
N LEU A 571 -1.97 47.23 -13.87
CA LEU A 571 -0.56 46.86 -13.89
C LEU A 571 0.38 48.05 -14.14
N ALA A 572 -0.04 49.01 -14.96
CA ALA A 572 0.75 50.20 -15.30
C ALA A 572 0.84 51.21 -14.14
N ASP A 573 -0.18 51.27 -13.27
CA ASP A 573 -0.21 52.18 -12.14
C ASP A 573 0.79 51.85 -10.99
N ASP A 574 1.55 50.80 -11.10
CA ASP A 574 2.68 50.29 -10.29
C ASP A 574 2.65 50.75 -8.80
N THR A 575 1.51 50.64 -8.16
CA THR A 575 1.35 50.93 -6.72
C THR A 575 1.49 49.69 -5.84
N PHE A 576 1.88 48.55 -6.47
CA PHE A 576 1.99 47.30 -5.75
C PHE A 576 3.29 47.24 -4.93
N GLU A 577 3.17 47.25 -3.62
CA GLU A 577 4.26 47.01 -2.69
C GLU A 577 4.27 45.57 -2.21
N PHE A 578 5.46 44.97 -2.19
CA PHE A 578 5.70 43.63 -1.65
C PHE A 578 5.36 43.60 -0.15
N LYS A 579 4.52 42.63 0.24
CA LYS A 579 4.25 42.37 1.65
C LYS A 579 5.37 41.55 2.28
N ASP A 580 5.43 41.60 3.60
CA ASP A 580 6.35 40.78 4.37
C ASP A 580 6.18 39.29 4.00
N LEU A 581 7.30 38.61 3.77
CA LEU A 581 7.35 37.19 3.40
C LEU A 581 6.62 36.31 4.41
N GLU A 582 6.75 36.60 5.70
CA GLU A 582 6.10 35.83 6.74
C GLU A 582 4.56 35.91 6.63
N LEU A 583 4.01 37.09 6.37
CA LEU A 583 2.57 37.27 6.18
C LEU A 583 2.05 36.53 4.93
N ILE A 584 2.87 36.49 3.88
CA ILE A 584 2.49 35.76 2.65
C ILE A 584 2.52 34.25 2.88
N THR A 585 3.58 33.73 3.47
CA THR A 585 3.69 32.28 3.71
C THR A 585 2.64 31.78 4.67
N GLN A 586 2.31 32.55 5.72
CA GLN A 586 1.16 32.27 6.58
C GLN A 586 -0.18 32.31 5.83
N ALA A 587 -0.35 33.22 4.87
CA ALA A 587 -1.56 33.22 4.03
C ALA A 587 -1.60 31.99 3.12
N ILE A 588 -0.48 31.56 2.56
CA ILE A 588 -0.40 30.33 1.74
C ILE A 588 -0.74 29.09 2.59
N ASP A 589 -0.26 29.01 3.83
CA ASP A 589 -0.63 27.91 4.75
C ASP A 589 -2.15 27.94 5.06
N ARG A 590 -2.76 29.12 5.23
CA ARG A 590 -4.22 29.24 5.37
C ARG A 590 -4.99 28.88 4.09
N ILE A 591 -4.40 29.03 2.90
CA ILE A 591 -5.00 28.50 1.66
C ILE A 591 -5.09 26.98 1.74
N ALA A 592 -4.02 26.30 2.17
CA ALA A 592 -4.04 24.86 2.35
C ALA A 592 -5.15 24.41 3.33
N ASP A 593 -5.28 25.12 4.48
CA ASP A 593 -6.36 24.86 5.44
C ASP A 593 -7.75 25.10 4.83
N GLY A 594 -7.90 26.15 4.03
CA GLY A 594 -9.14 26.46 3.31
C GLY A 594 -9.50 25.39 2.27
N LEU A 595 -8.52 24.88 1.51
CA LEU A 595 -8.73 23.77 0.58
C LEU A 595 -9.23 22.51 1.31
N GLN A 596 -8.62 22.17 2.45
CA GLN A 596 -9.05 21.06 3.28
C GLN A 596 -10.44 21.28 3.88
N GLN A 597 -10.76 22.48 4.32
CA GLN A 597 -12.08 22.84 4.86
C GLN A 597 -13.18 22.69 3.80
N HIS A 598 -12.92 23.12 2.57
CA HIS A 598 -13.86 23.08 1.44
C HIS A 598 -13.69 21.83 0.56
N ARG A 599 -12.99 20.79 1.05
CA ARG A 599 -12.61 19.64 0.22
C ARG A 599 -13.78 18.95 -0.48
N HIS A 600 -14.95 18.82 0.16
CA HIS A 600 -16.09 18.11 -0.42
C HIS A 600 -16.73 18.89 -1.57
N GLU A 601 -16.78 20.23 -1.47
CA GLU A 601 -17.18 21.11 -2.55
C GLU A 601 -16.20 21.04 -3.73
N LEU A 602 -14.90 21.10 -3.45
CA LEU A 602 -13.85 21.01 -4.47
C LEU A 602 -13.84 19.65 -5.15
N ILE A 603 -14.04 18.55 -4.40
CA ILE A 603 -14.21 17.21 -4.96
C ILE A 603 -15.42 17.17 -5.90
N PHE A 604 -16.57 17.72 -5.48
CA PHE A 604 -17.75 17.81 -6.34
C PHE A 604 -17.44 18.57 -7.64
N LEU A 605 -16.82 19.73 -7.56
CA LEU A 605 -16.45 20.53 -8.74
C LEU A 605 -15.45 19.79 -9.65
N CYS A 606 -14.45 19.10 -9.10
CA CYS A 606 -13.55 18.26 -9.88
C CYS A 606 -14.28 17.14 -10.62
N MET A 607 -15.25 16.51 -9.98
CA MET A 607 -16.06 15.47 -10.59
C MET A 607 -16.98 16.04 -11.69
N GLN A 608 -17.66 17.15 -11.43
CA GLN A 608 -18.70 17.66 -12.32
C GLN A 608 -18.17 18.56 -13.43
N GLU A 609 -17.18 19.43 -13.18
CA GLU A 609 -16.66 20.33 -14.21
C GLU A 609 -15.54 19.71 -15.04
N ALA A 610 -14.71 18.84 -14.42
CA ALA A 610 -13.59 18.16 -15.09
C ALA A 610 -13.83 16.69 -15.41
N GLY A 611 -14.95 16.10 -14.99
CA GLY A 611 -15.28 14.69 -15.24
C GLY A 611 -14.36 13.69 -14.53
N LYS A 612 -13.77 14.05 -13.40
CA LYS A 612 -12.86 13.18 -12.64
C LYS A 612 -13.64 12.10 -11.88
N THR A 613 -12.99 10.95 -11.68
CA THR A 613 -13.48 9.95 -10.72
C THR A 613 -13.38 10.53 -9.30
N LEU A 614 -14.13 9.96 -8.35
CA LEU A 614 -14.08 10.37 -6.96
C LEU A 614 -12.65 10.30 -6.39
N GLN A 615 -11.93 9.21 -6.66
CA GLN A 615 -10.54 9.04 -6.20
C GLN A 615 -9.61 10.10 -6.80
N ASN A 616 -9.70 10.36 -8.10
CA ASN A 616 -8.91 11.40 -8.75
C ASN A 616 -9.25 12.80 -8.26
N ALA A 617 -10.51 13.05 -7.91
CA ALA A 617 -10.93 14.32 -7.32
C ALA A 617 -10.39 14.53 -5.90
N VAL A 618 -10.37 13.46 -5.08
CA VAL A 618 -9.72 13.49 -3.75
C VAL A 618 -8.22 13.77 -3.90
N ASN A 619 -7.54 13.09 -4.82
CA ASN A 619 -6.12 13.28 -5.06
C ASN A 619 -5.79 14.69 -5.57
N GLU A 620 -6.66 15.27 -6.39
CA GLU A 620 -6.55 16.65 -6.90
C GLU A 620 -6.55 17.69 -5.77
N VAL A 621 -7.45 17.54 -4.80
CA VAL A 621 -7.52 18.44 -3.64
C VAL A 621 -6.29 18.26 -2.74
N ARG A 622 -5.86 17.02 -2.51
CA ARG A 622 -4.68 16.72 -1.73
C ARG A 622 -3.41 17.33 -2.34
N GLU A 623 -3.23 17.15 -3.65
CA GLU A 623 -2.08 17.71 -4.37
C GLU A 623 -2.07 19.25 -4.30
N ALA A 624 -3.23 19.88 -4.43
CA ALA A 624 -3.35 21.34 -4.28
C ALA A 624 -2.95 21.82 -2.88
N GLU A 625 -3.38 21.10 -1.81
CA GLU A 625 -3.00 21.39 -0.44
C GLU A 625 -1.49 21.22 -0.23
N ASP A 626 -0.92 20.12 -0.69
CA ASP A 626 0.51 19.83 -0.55
C ASP A 626 1.37 20.85 -1.31
N PHE A 627 0.96 21.33 -2.49
CA PHE A 627 1.63 22.42 -3.18
C PHE A 627 1.68 23.70 -2.34
N CYS A 628 0.60 24.08 -1.69
CA CYS A 628 0.60 25.27 -0.82
C CYS A 628 1.64 25.12 0.29
N ARG A 629 1.62 24.01 1.01
CA ARG A 629 2.56 23.76 2.12
C ARG A 629 4.00 23.70 1.64
N TYR A 630 4.24 23.01 0.53
CA TYR A 630 5.56 22.91 -0.08
C TYR A 630 6.11 24.30 -0.45
N TYR A 631 5.35 25.11 -1.21
CA TYR A 631 5.84 26.42 -1.66
C TYR A 631 5.94 27.43 -0.52
N SER A 632 5.12 27.36 0.50
CA SER A 632 5.26 28.14 1.73
C SER A 632 6.64 27.86 2.38
N ARG A 633 7.02 26.61 2.54
CA ARG A 633 8.33 26.21 3.13
C ARG A 633 9.51 26.56 2.23
N GLN A 634 9.39 26.33 0.92
CA GLN A 634 10.46 26.71 -0.02
C GLN A 634 10.71 28.23 -0.04
N ALA A 635 9.64 29.02 0.00
CA ALA A 635 9.78 30.47 0.07
C ALA A 635 10.48 30.90 1.38
N GLN A 636 10.10 30.36 2.52
CA GLN A 636 10.78 30.61 3.79
C GLN A 636 12.26 30.24 3.71
N LYS A 637 12.58 29.06 3.17
CA LYS A 637 13.97 28.59 3.04
C LYS A 637 14.84 29.48 2.16
N HIS A 638 14.31 29.96 1.05
CA HIS A 638 15.10 30.68 0.05
C HIS A 638 15.04 32.21 0.17
N PHE A 639 13.97 32.77 0.71
CA PHE A 639 13.77 34.23 0.75
C PHE A 639 13.93 34.84 2.14
N ALA A 640 13.74 34.07 3.24
CA ALA A 640 13.81 34.62 4.59
C ALA A 640 15.23 35.08 4.97
N ASN A 641 16.24 34.32 4.55
CA ASN A 641 17.62 34.58 4.91
C ASN A 641 18.48 34.73 3.66
N ALA A 642 19.41 35.72 3.73
CA ALA A 642 20.45 35.85 2.73
C ALA A 642 21.43 34.69 2.84
N THR A 643 21.85 34.13 1.71
CA THR A 643 22.92 33.12 1.70
C THR A 643 24.25 33.83 1.66
N ILE A 644 25.11 33.62 2.67
CA ILE A 644 26.49 34.10 2.71
C ILE A 644 27.29 33.17 1.82
N LEU A 645 27.97 33.73 0.83
CA LEU A 645 28.86 33.03 -0.10
C LEU A 645 30.31 33.16 0.36
N ASP A 646 31.16 32.22 -0.07
CA ASP A 646 32.57 32.22 0.24
C ASP A 646 33.24 33.50 -0.25
N SER A 647 34.16 34.02 0.55
CA SER A 647 34.97 35.20 0.25
C SER A 647 36.45 34.83 0.28
N VAL A 648 37.19 35.28 -0.73
CA VAL A 648 38.65 35.00 -0.85
C VAL A 648 39.52 36.19 -0.46
N THR A 649 38.96 37.40 -0.42
CA THR A 649 39.74 38.67 -0.14
C THR A 649 39.20 39.45 1.04
N GLY A 650 38.27 38.87 1.85
CA GLY A 650 37.74 39.48 3.05
C GLY A 650 36.50 40.36 2.85
N GLU A 651 35.98 40.43 1.62
CA GLU A 651 34.65 40.99 1.34
C GLU A 651 33.50 40.05 1.82
N GLU A 652 32.36 40.65 2.10
CA GLU A 652 31.15 39.92 2.42
C GLU A 652 30.30 39.74 1.15
N ASN A 653 30.13 38.46 0.72
CA ASN A 653 29.34 38.12 -0.47
C ASN A 653 27.98 37.57 -0.02
N ILE A 654 26.90 38.25 -0.41
CA ILE A 654 25.54 37.92 0.01
C ILE A 654 24.66 37.71 -1.21
N LEU A 655 24.07 36.51 -1.32
CA LEU A 655 23.03 36.20 -2.31
C LEU A 655 21.63 36.40 -1.66
N ARG A 656 20.80 37.19 -2.34
CA ARG A 656 19.41 37.42 -1.97
C ARG A 656 18.51 37.20 -3.15
N TYR A 657 17.38 36.52 -2.93
CA TYR A 657 16.32 36.44 -3.93
C TYR A 657 15.33 37.57 -3.79
N ARG A 658 14.74 38.00 -4.91
CA ARG A 658 13.74 39.08 -4.98
C ARG A 658 12.58 38.64 -5.88
N PRO A 659 11.34 39.15 -5.64
CA PRO A 659 10.24 38.98 -6.57
C PRO A 659 10.61 39.47 -7.98
N ARG A 660 10.11 38.78 -8.99
CA ARG A 660 10.29 39.20 -10.38
C ARG A 660 9.38 40.34 -10.82
N GLY A 661 8.20 40.47 -10.17
CA GLY A 661 7.17 41.42 -10.52
C GLY A 661 5.83 40.72 -10.85
N THR A 662 5.28 40.97 -12.04
CA THR A 662 4.02 40.37 -12.48
C THR A 662 4.25 39.06 -13.19
N VAL A 663 3.66 37.97 -12.66
CA VAL A 663 3.71 36.61 -13.21
C VAL A 663 2.36 36.24 -13.81
N LEU A 664 2.34 35.81 -15.06
CA LEU A 664 1.16 35.29 -15.73
C LEU A 664 1.14 33.76 -15.60
N CYS A 665 0.21 33.24 -14.81
CA CYS A 665 0.01 31.80 -14.59
C CYS A 665 -1.13 31.29 -15.48
N ILE A 666 -0.85 30.35 -16.36
CA ILE A 666 -1.80 29.77 -17.32
C ILE A 666 -1.88 28.27 -17.05
N SER A 667 -2.97 27.80 -16.50
CA SER A 667 -3.17 26.41 -16.09
C SER A 667 -4.02 25.60 -17.07
N PRO A 668 -3.86 24.26 -17.09
CA PRO A 668 -4.61 23.35 -17.96
C PRO A 668 -5.96 22.98 -17.37
N TRP A 669 -6.73 22.22 -18.15
CA TRP A 669 -8.06 21.73 -17.74
C TRP A 669 -8.01 20.35 -17.06
N ASN A 670 -6.96 19.55 -17.29
CA ASN A 670 -6.88 18.17 -16.82
C ASN A 670 -6.50 18.04 -15.33
N PHE A 671 -5.81 19.05 -14.78
CA PHE A 671 -5.57 19.24 -13.34
C PHE A 671 -6.02 20.65 -12.97
N PRO A 672 -7.34 20.87 -12.92
CA PRO A 672 -7.91 22.21 -12.86
C PRO A 672 -7.69 22.92 -11.53
N LEU A 673 -7.48 22.18 -10.44
CA LEU A 673 -7.23 22.70 -9.10
C LEU A 673 -5.75 22.62 -8.74
N ALA A 674 -5.14 21.45 -8.82
CA ALA A 674 -3.77 21.25 -8.31
C ALA A 674 -2.73 22.07 -9.10
N ILE A 675 -2.70 21.99 -10.43
CA ILE A 675 -1.76 22.78 -11.24
C ILE A 675 -2.09 24.28 -11.16
N PHE A 676 -3.37 24.65 -11.10
CA PHE A 676 -3.77 26.05 -10.92
C PHE A 676 -3.21 26.62 -9.61
N ILE A 677 -3.48 25.96 -8.49
CA ILE A 677 -3.00 26.32 -7.16
C ILE A 677 -1.47 26.28 -7.11
N GLY A 678 -0.85 25.25 -7.65
CA GLY A 678 0.61 25.12 -7.65
C GLY A 678 1.32 26.29 -8.31
N GLN A 679 0.88 26.70 -9.51
CA GLN A 679 1.45 27.87 -10.21
C GLN A 679 1.18 29.19 -9.46
N VAL A 680 -0.05 29.39 -9.04
CA VAL A 680 -0.48 30.64 -8.37
C VAL A 680 0.21 30.80 -7.02
N CYS A 681 0.19 29.76 -6.18
CA CYS A 681 0.79 29.82 -4.84
C CYS A 681 2.31 29.88 -4.88
N ALA A 682 2.97 29.19 -5.82
CA ALA A 682 4.41 29.34 -6.01
C ALA A 682 4.83 30.79 -6.36
N ALA A 683 4.09 31.43 -7.25
CA ALA A 683 4.37 32.80 -7.64
C ALA A 683 4.05 33.80 -6.51
N LEU A 684 2.94 33.61 -5.79
CA LEU A 684 2.55 34.41 -4.64
C LEU A 684 3.53 34.29 -3.47
N ALA A 685 3.98 33.05 -3.17
CA ALA A 685 4.91 32.78 -2.10
C ALA A 685 6.26 33.51 -2.27
N CYS A 686 6.68 33.70 -3.52
CA CYS A 686 7.85 34.50 -3.85
C CYS A 686 7.59 36.03 -3.88
N GLY A 687 6.39 36.47 -3.48
CA GLY A 687 6.04 37.90 -3.40
C GLY A 687 5.66 38.57 -4.72
N ASN A 688 5.39 37.81 -5.76
CA ASN A 688 4.97 38.37 -7.04
C ASN A 688 3.49 38.79 -7.05
N ARG A 689 3.17 39.74 -7.95
CA ARG A 689 1.81 39.92 -8.41
C ARG A 689 1.47 38.81 -9.41
N VAL A 690 0.29 38.24 -9.31
CA VAL A 690 -0.11 37.10 -10.13
C VAL A 690 -1.33 37.44 -10.98
N ILE A 691 -1.30 37.13 -12.26
CA ILE A 691 -2.46 37.03 -13.12
C ILE A 691 -2.75 35.54 -13.34
N ALA A 692 -3.85 35.05 -12.77
CA ALA A 692 -4.25 33.66 -12.86
C ALA A 692 -5.27 33.48 -13.99
N LYS A 693 -4.87 32.70 -15.00
CA LYS A 693 -5.74 32.38 -16.15
C LYS A 693 -5.99 30.88 -16.18
N PRO A 694 -7.14 30.39 -15.72
CA PRO A 694 -7.50 28.98 -15.81
C PRO A 694 -7.81 28.55 -17.25
N ALA A 695 -7.92 27.26 -17.47
CA ALA A 695 -8.50 26.73 -18.70
C ALA A 695 -9.98 27.13 -18.81
N ARG A 696 -10.47 27.33 -20.02
CA ARG A 696 -11.85 27.73 -20.27
C ARG A 696 -12.87 26.67 -19.80
N GLN A 697 -12.46 25.40 -19.84
CA GLN A 697 -13.30 24.26 -19.47
C GLN A 697 -13.57 24.14 -17.97
N THR A 698 -12.72 24.77 -17.14
CA THR A 698 -12.68 24.56 -15.68
C THR A 698 -12.59 25.90 -14.95
N GLY A 699 -13.46 26.82 -15.35
CA GLY A 699 -13.47 28.18 -14.80
C GLY A 699 -14.07 28.25 -13.39
N ILE A 700 -15.08 27.44 -13.08
CA ILE A 700 -15.79 27.48 -11.79
C ILE A 700 -14.89 26.98 -10.66
N ILE A 701 -14.24 25.85 -10.85
CA ILE A 701 -13.35 25.32 -9.82
C ILE A 701 -12.16 26.27 -9.54
N ALA A 702 -11.62 26.91 -10.58
CA ALA A 702 -10.59 27.92 -10.43
C ALA A 702 -11.10 29.18 -9.72
N MET A 703 -12.34 29.61 -9.99
CA MET A 703 -12.97 30.71 -9.29
C MET A 703 -13.12 30.43 -7.80
N ARG A 704 -13.61 29.21 -7.46
CA ARG A 704 -13.74 28.81 -6.05
C ARG A 704 -12.39 28.78 -5.34
N ALA A 705 -11.35 28.28 -6.02
CA ALA A 705 -9.98 28.34 -5.50
C ALA A 705 -9.51 29.80 -5.24
N VAL A 706 -9.83 30.72 -6.13
CA VAL A 706 -9.50 32.15 -5.97
C VAL A 706 -10.25 32.78 -4.78
N GLU A 707 -11.51 32.43 -4.57
CA GLU A 707 -12.27 32.85 -3.37
C GLU A 707 -11.58 32.38 -2.09
N ILE A 708 -11.19 31.10 -2.00
CA ILE A 708 -10.44 30.55 -0.87
C ILE A 708 -9.10 31.31 -0.68
N ILE A 709 -8.39 31.63 -1.77
CA ILE A 709 -7.16 32.42 -1.71
C ILE A 709 -7.41 33.81 -1.10
N PHE A 710 -8.50 34.48 -1.47
CA PHE A 710 -8.84 35.79 -0.89
C PHE A 710 -9.30 35.67 0.58
N GLU A 711 -10.09 34.66 0.92
CA GLU A 711 -10.48 34.35 2.30
C GLU A 711 -9.27 34.12 3.21
N ALA A 712 -8.20 33.49 2.68
CA ALA A 712 -6.93 33.29 3.38
C ALA A 712 -6.11 34.57 3.60
N GLY A 713 -6.52 35.73 3.02
CA GLY A 713 -5.91 37.02 3.25
C GLY A 713 -4.93 37.50 2.17
N ILE A 714 -4.86 36.82 1.03
CA ILE A 714 -4.15 37.35 -0.16
C ILE A 714 -4.92 38.56 -0.70
N SER A 715 -4.20 39.64 -0.97
CA SER A 715 -4.79 40.89 -1.47
C SER A 715 -5.33 40.75 -2.89
N GLN A 716 -6.53 41.31 -3.14
CA GLN A 716 -7.09 41.41 -4.48
C GLN A 716 -6.27 42.30 -5.44
N GLN A 717 -5.29 43.05 -4.93
CA GLN A 717 -4.27 43.76 -5.73
C GLN A 717 -3.12 42.81 -6.13
N GLN A 718 -2.86 41.80 -5.33
CA GLN A 718 -1.78 40.85 -5.56
C GLN A 718 -2.19 39.73 -6.52
N LEU A 719 -3.46 39.28 -6.48
CA LEU A 719 -3.99 38.26 -7.37
C LEU A 719 -5.09 38.85 -8.25
N ILE A 720 -4.89 38.77 -9.55
CA ILE A 720 -5.84 39.12 -10.61
C ILE A 720 -6.33 37.82 -11.25
N PHE A 721 -7.66 37.63 -11.32
CA PHE A 721 -8.26 36.46 -11.94
C PHE A 721 -8.86 36.76 -13.31
N MET A 722 -8.39 36.06 -14.36
CA MET A 722 -8.74 36.37 -15.76
C MET A 722 -9.21 35.11 -16.49
N PRO A 723 -10.42 34.59 -16.22
CA PRO A 723 -10.99 33.45 -16.92
C PRO A 723 -11.40 33.80 -18.35
N GLY A 724 -11.19 32.89 -19.30
CA GLY A 724 -11.61 33.08 -20.68
C GLY A 724 -10.73 32.35 -21.70
N ASN A 725 -10.83 32.73 -22.96
CA ASN A 725 -10.08 32.12 -24.04
C ASN A 725 -8.58 32.42 -23.93
N GLY A 726 -7.74 31.42 -24.14
CA GLY A 726 -6.29 31.49 -23.96
C GLY A 726 -5.65 32.62 -24.74
N ALA A 727 -5.79 32.65 -26.06
CA ALA A 727 -5.14 33.61 -26.94
C ALA A 727 -5.67 35.04 -26.75
N ASP A 728 -6.98 35.21 -26.56
CA ASP A 728 -7.63 36.50 -26.44
C ASP A 728 -7.18 37.29 -25.19
N ILE A 729 -6.76 36.56 -24.14
CA ILE A 729 -6.28 37.13 -22.89
C ILE A 729 -4.75 37.22 -22.89
N THR A 730 -4.07 36.14 -23.24
CA THR A 730 -2.62 36.02 -23.11
C THR A 730 -1.87 36.93 -24.06
N HIS A 731 -2.28 37.01 -25.33
CA HIS A 731 -1.63 37.83 -26.32
C HIS A 731 -1.63 39.35 -26.00
N PRO A 732 -2.77 40.00 -25.68
CA PRO A 732 -2.77 41.43 -25.29
C PRO A 732 -1.97 41.69 -24.00
N LEU A 733 -1.99 40.77 -23.02
CA LEU A 733 -1.22 40.94 -21.78
C LEU A 733 0.29 40.88 -22.05
N ILE A 734 0.77 39.92 -22.86
CA ILE A 734 2.19 39.84 -23.24
C ILE A 734 2.60 41.07 -24.04
N LYS A 735 1.75 41.47 -24.99
CA LYS A 735 2.01 42.67 -25.85
C LYS A 735 2.12 43.96 -25.05
N SER A 736 1.50 44.04 -23.89
CA SER A 736 1.56 45.23 -23.03
C SER A 736 2.95 45.53 -22.48
N GLY A 737 3.86 44.54 -22.47
CA GLY A 737 5.20 44.67 -21.89
C GLY A 737 5.20 44.72 -20.34
N LEU A 738 4.06 44.43 -19.68
CA LEU A 738 3.90 44.52 -18.22
C LEU A 738 4.04 43.14 -17.50
N ILE A 739 4.32 42.09 -18.27
CA ILE A 739 4.54 40.75 -17.76
C ILE A 739 6.05 40.53 -17.57
N HIS A 740 6.44 39.98 -16.43
CA HIS A 740 7.84 39.72 -16.07
C HIS A 740 8.23 38.24 -16.08
N MET A 741 7.21 37.34 -16.07
CA MET A 741 7.40 35.88 -16.17
C MET A 741 6.09 35.23 -16.59
N VAL A 742 6.18 34.13 -17.32
CA VAL A 742 5.03 33.28 -17.64
C VAL A 742 5.26 31.87 -17.12
N CYS A 743 4.29 31.37 -16.34
CA CYS A 743 4.15 29.96 -15.95
C CYS A 743 3.00 29.37 -16.79
N PHE A 744 3.31 28.38 -17.59
CA PHE A 744 2.37 27.78 -18.53
C PHE A 744 2.35 26.27 -18.40
N THR A 745 1.17 25.69 -18.29
CA THR A 745 0.97 24.24 -18.48
C THR A 745 -0.13 24.02 -19.53
N GLY A 746 0.18 23.25 -20.56
CA GLY A 746 -0.77 22.97 -21.65
C GLY A 746 -0.12 22.38 -22.89
N SER A 747 -0.66 22.67 -24.09
CA SER A 747 -0.15 22.10 -25.32
C SER A 747 1.18 22.72 -25.76
N THR A 748 2.06 21.91 -26.34
CA THR A 748 3.33 22.36 -26.94
C THR A 748 3.12 23.46 -27.97
N ARG A 749 2.01 23.41 -28.74
CA ARG A 749 1.68 24.46 -29.70
C ARG A 749 1.46 25.81 -29.03
N ALA A 750 0.64 25.86 -27.98
CA ALA A 750 0.37 27.10 -27.25
C ALA A 750 1.64 27.62 -26.55
N ALA A 751 2.50 26.76 -26.01
CA ALA A 751 3.79 27.16 -25.44
C ALA A 751 4.69 27.86 -26.49
N ARG A 752 4.76 27.33 -27.72
CA ARG A 752 5.51 27.93 -28.81
C ARG A 752 4.93 29.29 -29.24
N GLU A 753 3.61 29.42 -29.32
CA GLU A 753 2.93 30.68 -29.61
C GLU A 753 3.24 31.72 -28.52
N ILE A 754 3.18 31.37 -27.26
CA ILE A 754 3.54 32.23 -26.12
C ILE A 754 5.00 32.65 -26.21
N GLN A 755 5.92 31.73 -26.47
CA GLN A 755 7.34 32.00 -26.61
C GLN A 755 7.58 32.98 -27.76
N GLN A 756 6.88 32.83 -28.91
CA GLN A 756 7.00 33.75 -30.05
C GLN A 756 6.51 35.15 -29.68
N TRP A 757 5.35 35.29 -28.98
CA TRP A 757 4.85 36.57 -28.53
C TRP A 757 5.80 37.25 -27.54
N LEU A 758 6.40 36.47 -26.61
CA LEU A 758 7.39 37.02 -25.69
C LEU A 758 8.60 37.57 -26.42
N PHE A 759 9.05 36.90 -27.48
CA PHE A 759 10.15 37.33 -28.31
C PHE A 759 9.81 38.59 -29.14
N ASP A 760 8.63 38.62 -29.76
CA ASP A 760 8.24 39.67 -30.70
C ASP A 760 7.94 41.00 -30.01
N TYR A 761 7.37 40.99 -28.79
CA TYR A 761 6.86 42.20 -28.15
C TYR A 761 7.68 42.70 -26.97
N ASN A 762 8.66 41.94 -26.47
CA ASN A 762 9.43 42.41 -25.32
C ASN A 762 10.89 42.66 -25.68
N GLN A 763 11.44 43.79 -25.16
CA GLN A 763 12.84 44.15 -25.32
C GLN A 763 13.77 43.41 -24.35
N THR A 764 13.24 42.82 -23.31
CA THR A 764 13.94 42.06 -22.29
C THR A 764 13.60 40.59 -22.37
N PHE A 765 14.52 39.74 -21.93
CA PHE A 765 14.23 38.30 -21.83
C PHE A 765 13.26 38.02 -20.68
N ILE A 766 12.05 37.63 -21.02
CA ILE A 766 11.04 37.21 -20.07
C ILE A 766 11.07 35.68 -19.93
N PRO A 767 11.31 35.13 -18.73
CA PRO A 767 11.32 33.69 -18.52
C PRO A 767 9.96 33.08 -18.81
N LEU A 768 9.95 31.95 -19.53
CA LEU A 768 8.81 31.08 -19.76
C LEU A 768 9.10 29.72 -19.11
N LEU A 769 8.35 29.38 -18.05
CA LEU A 769 8.26 28.01 -17.55
C LEU A 769 7.12 27.32 -18.29
N ALA A 770 7.44 26.39 -19.17
CA ALA A 770 6.46 25.71 -20.01
C ALA A 770 6.48 24.21 -19.75
N GLU A 771 5.48 23.76 -19.02
CA GLU A 771 5.18 22.34 -18.84
C GLU A 771 4.20 21.92 -19.95
N THR A 772 4.64 21.01 -20.82
CA THR A 772 3.85 20.59 -21.99
C THR A 772 3.60 19.09 -21.98
N GLY A 773 2.89 18.57 -22.98
CA GLY A 773 2.61 17.15 -23.12
C GLY A 773 3.88 16.33 -23.24
N GLY A 774 3.85 15.12 -22.69
CA GLY A 774 4.92 14.13 -22.79
C GLY A 774 4.68 13.12 -23.90
N GLN A 775 5.75 12.41 -24.30
CA GLN A 775 5.70 11.15 -25.04
C GLN A 775 6.40 10.11 -24.16
N ASN A 776 5.65 9.60 -23.19
CA ASN A 776 6.18 8.72 -22.17
C ASN A 776 6.24 7.29 -22.69
N VAL A 777 7.19 6.53 -22.22
CA VAL A 777 7.40 5.15 -22.64
C VAL A 777 7.64 4.27 -21.42
N MET A 778 7.17 3.05 -21.49
CA MET A 778 7.46 1.99 -20.54
C MET A 778 8.24 0.90 -21.28
N PHE A 779 9.41 0.55 -20.75
CA PHE A 779 10.22 -0.54 -21.29
C PHE A 779 10.01 -1.77 -20.43
N ALA A 780 9.53 -2.85 -21.02
CA ALA A 780 9.41 -4.14 -20.36
C ALA A 780 10.32 -5.14 -21.07
N ASP A 781 11.25 -5.73 -20.36
CA ASP A 781 12.05 -6.82 -20.89
C ASP A 781 11.50 -8.19 -20.41
N SER A 782 12.19 -9.27 -20.82
CA SER A 782 11.75 -10.63 -20.51
C SER A 782 11.83 -11.01 -19.02
N THR A 783 12.46 -10.18 -18.18
CA THR A 783 12.54 -10.39 -16.73
C THR A 783 11.41 -9.68 -15.97
N ALA A 784 10.60 -8.86 -16.67
CA ALA A 784 9.50 -8.14 -16.06
C ALA A 784 8.44 -9.10 -15.49
N LEU A 785 7.96 -8.76 -14.31
CA LEU A 785 6.85 -9.46 -13.67
C LEU A 785 5.54 -9.03 -14.34
N ILE A 786 4.93 -9.93 -15.12
CA ILE A 786 3.75 -9.62 -15.92
C ILE A 786 2.57 -9.19 -15.03
N GLU A 787 2.40 -9.84 -13.88
CA GLU A 787 1.33 -9.57 -12.92
C GLU A 787 1.43 -8.16 -12.30
N GLN A 788 2.63 -7.58 -12.24
CA GLN A 788 2.86 -6.19 -11.85
C GLN A 788 2.81 -5.25 -13.06
N LEU A 789 3.40 -5.67 -14.18
CA LEU A 789 3.49 -4.86 -15.39
C LEU A 789 2.10 -4.48 -15.93
N VAL A 790 1.14 -5.43 -15.94
CA VAL A 790 -0.20 -5.18 -16.48
C VAL A 790 -0.96 -4.12 -15.68
N PRO A 791 -1.05 -4.18 -14.34
CA PRO A 791 -1.61 -3.08 -13.53
C PRO A 791 -0.90 -1.74 -13.75
N ASP A 792 0.44 -1.72 -13.81
CA ASP A 792 1.22 -0.50 -14.03
C ASP A 792 0.91 0.13 -15.39
N VAL A 793 0.76 -0.69 -16.44
CA VAL A 793 0.35 -0.21 -17.78
C VAL A 793 -1.08 0.34 -17.75
N ILE A 794 -2.00 -0.35 -17.09
CA ILE A 794 -3.39 0.08 -16.98
C ILE A 794 -3.48 1.42 -16.25
N GLU A 795 -2.81 1.55 -15.12
CA GLU A 795 -2.78 2.79 -14.36
C GLU A 795 -2.12 3.91 -15.15
N SER A 796 -0.96 3.66 -15.76
CA SER A 796 -0.21 4.67 -16.50
C SER A 796 -0.93 5.14 -17.76
N ALA A 797 -1.57 4.24 -18.51
CA ALA A 797 -2.21 4.58 -19.78
C ALA A 797 -3.66 5.05 -19.65
N PHE A 798 -4.43 4.50 -18.71
CA PHE A 798 -5.89 4.64 -18.68
C PHE A 798 -6.43 5.42 -17.46
N ASP A 799 -5.69 5.55 -16.37
CA ASP A 799 -6.16 6.36 -15.25
C ASP A 799 -6.42 7.81 -15.70
N SER A 800 -7.49 8.41 -15.19
CA SER A 800 -7.99 9.72 -15.65
C SER A 800 -8.23 9.78 -17.17
N CYS A 801 -8.63 8.67 -17.79
CA CYS A 801 -8.79 8.50 -19.26
C CYS A 801 -7.52 8.84 -20.07
N GLY A 802 -6.33 8.66 -19.49
CA GLY A 802 -5.06 9.04 -20.11
C GLY A 802 -4.86 10.55 -20.25
N GLN A 803 -5.66 11.37 -19.59
CA GLN A 803 -5.63 12.85 -19.69
C GLN A 803 -4.56 13.45 -18.75
N ARG A 804 -3.36 12.88 -18.77
CA ARG A 804 -2.20 13.31 -17.98
C ARG A 804 -0.99 13.51 -18.89
N CYS A 805 -0.14 14.51 -18.56
CA CYS A 805 1.13 14.69 -19.26
C CYS A 805 2.08 13.49 -19.05
N SER A 806 1.90 12.74 -17.95
CA SER A 806 2.65 11.54 -17.59
C SER A 806 2.04 10.23 -18.10
N ALA A 807 0.88 10.26 -18.80
CA ALA A 807 0.25 9.05 -19.32
C ALA A 807 1.14 8.36 -20.37
N LEU A 808 1.14 7.01 -20.30
CA LEU A 808 1.85 6.15 -21.23
C LEU A 808 1.28 6.27 -22.65
#